data_ef51181967c8ff3ac0edfc5bd88879a7
#
_entry.id   ef51181967c8ff3ac0edfc5bd88879a7
#
_cell.length_a   1.000
_cell.length_b   1.000
_cell.length_c   1.000
_cell.angle_alpha   90.00
_cell.angle_beta   90.00
_cell.angle_gamma   90.00
#
_symmetry.space_group_name_H-M   'P 1'
#
loop_
_entity.id
_entity.type
_entity.pdbx_description
1 polymer ?
#
loop_
_entity_poly.entity_id
_entity_poly.type
_entity_poly.pdbx_seq_one_letter_code
_entity_poly.pdbx_strand_id
1 'polypeptide(L)'
;MTYLFRFLTVLLAASVFFTLKAEAQVADYDKVNGVLSFENGVGSVTASKHSVLDVSTDHNKLGEHSLVWSWNKKGAYLSFNEAVPYLPENPDPKETSVSSFVFWVYSPKTLEGSLKFVFLKDGKECCHFTYGLGFQGWRGAWVAFDRDMQGIPEIGMDEIRIYAPEDVKKGCLYFDGIIPASFQDVRYHTPDWQAPFINEQTKIHWLVLNNSWKLKLDIPLKDKLSASDLQDMDTVKARFVELITEKAKPYTLKKARQIYDSYDISFNPDGTIKGKPIYFIRYGETFLNLNISDAKATFQKNGQLLRTLNDHLLRIAVSAMRAEDPQKKAEFTRIYLDLTRHLLDQGFEAGSGQGTLHHLGYSMRNFYTAPVIMQEALRDAGLDKKVQQAMEWFSGVGEIKVAPKEPGMDIDAFNTSLMGRMASVIMLEDTPYKYAYMQALSRWIDNGMKHTEGLRPCFKRDGSVVHHKKSYPAYATGGFTGAVDAVWMLSKTGFAISKQSHQNLKDALMAMKFYCYDGYFPLAMSGRHPDGKGTLIPEHYERLAKAGSPDGSLAVDASLLENAPQKGTRTFGFNCSMSHRFGHRLVTIAGHSRYLWAAETYQNANHYGRYLTHGSMQTNGLFRQDGWDWCHIPGTTAAVLLMEKMKSNVLNVDQYSGYEEMLLSDEWFAGGVTHKGVSGSFGMKLHEHDKYNGSLRARKSFFAFENRVVCLGSDIESSLEGAPVHTTLFQNYVEDVPEITFSPYINDRRDIIRNCHSEVYFIQGAQACHTKGIQQSLHEETDKPTEGEFEKAYIEHGDIVRDGRYEYMIFMPADNNDVMFAHDENALEEYSKALPYAVLRHDTSVHGVKDHESGTRAFAVFEEGSVDSMIVSSTPAMLMYSIEADEMTLSASNPDLALYEGPSDEKFDADGKRIERSIYGREWVDNPCGVTYITLTLEGLWDIVEGNGCDVTTSQNNRQTTLVFKSREARTEEIKLRRTSL
;
A
#
# COMPACT_ATOMS: atom_id res chain seq x y z
N MET A 1 15.52 -21.75 53.06
CA MET A 1 14.56 -20.67 53.36
C MET A 1 14.82 -19.34 52.62
N THR A 2 16.04 -19.00 52.31
CA THR A 2 16.36 -17.72 51.63
C THR A 2 15.98 -17.65 50.14
N TYR A 3 15.88 -18.77 49.43
CA TYR A 3 15.44 -18.83 48.03
C TYR A 3 13.91 -18.78 47.86
N LEU A 4 13.15 -19.27 48.84
CA LEU A 4 11.69 -19.22 48.82
C LEU A 4 11.16 -17.83 49.07
N PHE A 5 11.87 -17.02 49.88
CA PHE A 5 11.50 -15.62 50.11
C PHE A 5 11.78 -14.69 48.92
N ARG A 6 12.81 -14.94 48.11
CA ARG A 6 13.07 -14.20 46.89
C ARG A 6 12.08 -14.56 45.78
N PHE A 7 11.61 -15.80 45.71
CA PHE A 7 10.61 -16.22 44.74
C PHE A 7 9.21 -15.66 45.06
N LEU A 8 8.85 -15.57 46.36
CA LEU A 8 7.60 -14.93 46.76
C LEU A 8 7.62 -13.41 46.58
N THR A 9 8.76 -12.76 46.77
CA THR A 9 8.88 -11.30 46.55
C THR A 9 8.85 -10.94 45.08
N VAL A 10 9.38 -11.76 44.18
CA VAL A 10 9.28 -11.60 42.72
C VAL A 10 7.86 -11.93 42.23
N LEU A 11 7.18 -12.91 42.78
CA LEU A 11 5.78 -13.23 42.49
C LEU A 11 4.81 -12.13 42.99
N LEU A 12 5.05 -11.55 44.18
CA LEU A 12 4.27 -10.37 44.63
C LEU A 12 4.58 -9.10 43.84
N ALA A 13 5.83 -8.86 43.42
CA ALA A 13 6.18 -7.76 42.53
C ALA A 13 5.60 -7.98 41.12
N ALA A 14 5.64 -9.19 40.58
CA ALA A 14 5.00 -9.53 39.32
C ALA A 14 3.47 -9.44 39.38
N SER A 15 2.83 -9.86 40.50
CA SER A 15 1.38 -9.71 40.65
C SER A 15 0.95 -8.25 40.89
N VAL A 16 1.80 -7.40 41.49
CA VAL A 16 1.53 -5.97 41.63
C VAL A 16 1.80 -5.22 40.30
N PHE A 17 2.73 -5.71 39.45
CA PHE A 17 2.93 -5.18 38.10
C PHE A 17 1.86 -5.65 37.11
N PHE A 18 1.16 -6.79 37.34
CA PHE A 18 0.05 -7.25 36.53
C PHE A 18 -1.31 -6.66 36.92
N THR A 19 -1.41 -5.99 38.07
CA THR A 19 -2.65 -5.31 38.52
C THR A 19 -2.62 -3.79 38.34
N LEU A 20 -1.49 -3.21 37.88
CA LEU A 20 -1.41 -1.87 37.32
C LEU A 20 -1.39 -1.95 35.77
N LYS A 21 -2.30 -2.69 35.15
CA LYS A 21 -2.94 -2.12 33.96
C LYS A 21 -3.69 -0.91 34.51
N ALA A 22 -3.15 0.28 34.31
CA ALA A 22 -3.93 1.47 34.41
C ALA A 22 -5.21 1.17 33.62
N GLU A 23 -6.35 1.04 34.27
CA GLU A 23 -7.63 1.17 33.60
C GLU A 23 -7.46 2.49 32.86
N ALA A 24 -7.38 2.41 31.52
CA ALA A 24 -7.32 3.60 30.72
C ALA A 24 -8.51 4.42 31.17
N GLN A 25 -8.24 5.60 31.71
CA GLN A 25 -9.26 6.41 32.34
C GLN A 25 -10.17 6.82 31.20
N VAL A 26 -11.32 6.14 31.09
CA VAL A 26 -12.30 6.36 30.04
C VAL A 26 -12.69 7.81 30.13
N ALA A 27 -12.52 8.55 29.05
CA ALA A 27 -12.90 9.94 29.02
C ALA A 27 -14.38 10.07 29.40
N ASP A 28 -14.62 10.88 30.40
CA ASP A 28 -15.96 11.33 30.69
C ASP A 28 -16.30 12.38 29.62
N TYR A 29 -17.15 12.02 28.67
CA TYR A 29 -17.49 12.89 27.55
C TYR A 29 -17.99 14.26 27.98
N ASP A 30 -18.70 14.35 29.10
CA ASP A 30 -19.21 15.60 29.63
C ASP A 30 -18.10 16.51 30.24
N LYS A 31 -16.92 15.94 30.47
CA LYS A 31 -15.73 16.72 30.90
C LYS A 31 -14.86 17.17 29.74
N VAL A 32 -15.16 16.74 28.53
CA VAL A 32 -14.43 17.14 27.33
C VAL A 32 -15.07 18.43 26.81
N ASN A 33 -14.35 19.55 26.90
CA ASN A 33 -14.81 20.79 26.31
C ASN A 33 -15.16 20.62 24.83
N GLY A 34 -16.39 20.92 24.46
CA GLY A 34 -16.85 20.92 23.10
C GLY A 34 -17.58 19.66 22.63
N VAL A 35 -17.83 18.66 23.50
CA VAL A 35 -18.69 17.51 23.16
C VAL A 35 -19.95 17.54 24.03
N LEU A 36 -21.12 17.50 23.40
CA LEU A 36 -22.40 17.39 24.09
C LEU A 36 -22.88 15.94 23.97
N SER A 37 -22.70 15.15 25.04
CA SER A 37 -23.01 13.72 25.09
C SER A 37 -24.18 13.37 26.00
N PHE A 38 -24.64 14.33 26.80
CA PHE A 38 -25.82 14.25 27.68
C PHE A 38 -25.73 13.19 28.78
N GLU A 39 -24.54 12.77 29.16
CA GLU A 39 -24.33 11.78 30.21
C GLU A 39 -24.76 12.30 31.61
N ASN A 40 -24.66 13.59 31.85
CA ASN A 40 -25.00 14.26 33.12
C ASN A 40 -26.29 15.10 33.04
N GLY A 41 -27.11 14.92 32.04
CA GLY A 41 -28.39 15.58 31.85
C GLY A 41 -28.49 16.44 30.60
N VAL A 42 -29.52 17.28 30.50
CA VAL A 42 -29.78 18.10 29.30
C VAL A 42 -28.83 19.30 29.15
N GLY A 43 -28.03 19.62 30.17
CA GLY A 43 -27.03 20.70 30.10
C GLY A 43 -27.71 22.08 29.93
N SER A 44 -27.08 22.92 29.09
CA SER A 44 -27.56 24.27 28.72
C SER A 44 -28.70 24.28 27.71
N VAL A 45 -29.18 23.12 27.26
CA VAL A 45 -30.19 22.99 26.20
C VAL A 45 -31.56 23.42 26.71
N THR A 46 -32.19 24.29 25.96
CA THR A 46 -33.56 24.71 26.22
C THR A 46 -34.48 24.36 25.05
N ALA A 47 -35.77 24.32 25.27
CA ALA A 47 -36.74 24.05 24.25
C ALA A 47 -37.85 25.08 24.20
N SER A 48 -38.44 25.26 23.04
CA SER A 48 -39.59 26.12 22.80
C SER A 48 -40.82 25.61 23.59
N LYS A 49 -41.80 26.50 23.81
CA LYS A 49 -43.09 26.11 24.35
C LYS A 49 -43.72 24.97 23.56
N HIS A 50 -44.30 23.95 24.23
CA HIS A 50 -44.87 22.71 23.64
C HIS A 50 -43.81 21.68 23.18
N SER A 51 -42.61 21.81 23.69
CA SER A 51 -41.55 20.80 23.59
C SER A 51 -41.23 20.22 24.97
N VAL A 52 -40.77 19.00 25.00
CA VAL A 52 -40.26 18.34 26.22
C VAL A 52 -38.84 17.84 25.91
N LEU A 53 -37.92 18.11 26.84
CA LEU A 53 -36.58 17.61 26.83
C LEU A 53 -36.38 16.68 28.03
N ASP A 54 -35.67 15.62 27.80
CA ASP A 54 -35.16 14.73 28.84
C ASP A 54 -33.88 14.01 28.34
N VAL A 55 -33.24 13.26 29.18
CA VAL A 55 -32.22 12.29 28.82
C VAL A 55 -32.81 10.90 28.75
N SER A 56 -32.30 10.08 27.84
CA SER A 56 -32.82 8.73 27.64
C SER A 56 -31.68 7.73 27.45
N THR A 57 -31.89 6.51 27.92
CA THR A 57 -31.07 5.33 27.66
C THR A 57 -31.66 4.43 26.59
N ASP A 58 -32.76 4.82 25.93
CA ASP A 58 -33.39 3.98 24.90
C ASP A 58 -32.57 3.90 23.63
N HIS A 59 -31.92 5.01 23.25
CA HIS A 59 -31.03 5.11 22.10
C HIS A 59 -29.85 6.01 22.45
N ASN A 60 -28.64 5.50 22.32
CA ASN A 60 -27.40 6.25 22.55
C ASN A 60 -26.35 5.92 21.49
N LYS A 61 -25.45 6.86 21.20
CA LYS A 61 -24.35 6.71 20.24
C LYS A 61 -23.00 6.85 20.93
N LEU A 62 -22.90 7.71 21.91
CA LEU A 62 -21.77 7.85 22.82
C LEU A 62 -22.25 7.58 24.24
N GLY A 63 -21.38 7.02 25.09
CA GLY A 63 -21.76 6.79 26.49
C GLY A 63 -22.97 5.87 26.67
N GLU A 64 -23.86 6.25 27.62
CA GLU A 64 -25.08 5.50 27.99
C GLU A 64 -26.36 6.31 27.78
N HIS A 65 -26.27 7.62 27.56
CA HIS A 65 -27.40 8.52 27.46
C HIS A 65 -27.40 9.29 26.14
N SER A 66 -28.55 9.86 25.78
CA SER A 66 -28.74 10.80 24.71
C SER A 66 -29.83 11.82 25.10
N LEU A 67 -29.83 12.98 24.42
CA LEU A 67 -30.90 13.95 24.55
C LEU A 67 -32.14 13.50 23.80
N VAL A 68 -33.29 13.32 24.45
CA VAL A 68 -34.57 13.09 23.80
C VAL A 68 -35.37 14.39 23.73
N TRP A 69 -35.83 14.73 22.52
CA TRP A 69 -36.69 15.89 22.25
C TRP A 69 -38.01 15.47 21.65
N SER A 70 -39.07 15.81 22.34
CA SER A 70 -40.45 15.59 21.85
C SER A 70 -41.17 16.92 21.70
N TRP A 71 -41.95 17.08 20.62
CA TRP A 71 -42.80 18.25 20.41
C TRP A 71 -44.21 17.84 19.94
N ASN A 72 -45.19 18.73 20.22
CA ASN A 72 -46.59 18.51 19.88
C ASN A 72 -47.24 19.67 19.13
N LYS A 73 -46.43 20.63 18.62
CA LYS A 73 -46.88 21.78 17.85
C LYS A 73 -45.83 22.16 16.80
N LYS A 74 -46.31 22.67 15.63
CA LYS A 74 -45.45 23.25 14.61
C LYS A 74 -44.64 24.43 15.14
N GLY A 75 -43.46 24.65 14.60
CA GLY A 75 -42.55 25.73 14.99
C GLY A 75 -41.80 25.45 16.29
N ALA A 76 -41.72 24.22 16.74
CA ALA A 76 -40.92 23.81 17.87
C ALA A 76 -39.42 23.92 17.52
N TYR A 77 -38.58 24.24 18.51
CA TYR A 77 -37.14 24.26 18.35
C TYR A 77 -36.44 23.92 19.66
N LEU A 78 -35.20 23.45 19.51
CA LEU A 78 -34.15 23.37 20.54
C LEU A 78 -33.22 24.56 20.42
N SER A 79 -32.65 25.01 21.54
CA SER A 79 -31.62 26.03 21.60
C SER A 79 -30.50 25.52 22.51
N PHE A 80 -29.31 25.43 21.97
CA PHE A 80 -28.05 25.16 22.69
C PHE A 80 -27.37 26.52 22.86
N ASN A 81 -27.40 27.04 24.09
CA ASN A 81 -26.72 28.32 24.44
C ASN A 81 -25.23 28.05 24.75
N GLU A 82 -24.50 27.61 23.71
CA GLU A 82 -23.10 27.20 23.77
C GLU A 82 -22.27 28.04 22.79
N ALA A 83 -21.07 28.42 23.23
CA ALA A 83 -20.12 29.04 22.34
C ALA A 83 -19.74 28.08 21.21
N VAL A 84 -19.83 28.53 19.97
CA VAL A 84 -19.40 27.79 18.79
C VAL A 84 -17.94 28.18 18.50
N PRO A 85 -16.97 27.31 18.77
CA PRO A 85 -15.54 27.65 18.61
C PRO A 85 -15.11 27.59 17.13
N TYR A 86 -15.89 28.22 16.26
CA TYR A 86 -15.61 28.35 14.84
C TYR A 86 -14.41 29.26 14.61
N LEU A 87 -13.48 28.81 13.81
CA LEU A 87 -12.39 29.59 13.21
C LEU A 87 -12.35 29.30 11.70
N PRO A 88 -12.13 30.33 10.85
CA PRO A 88 -12.05 30.14 9.40
C PRO A 88 -10.81 29.37 8.94
N GLU A 89 -9.74 29.42 9.71
CA GLU A 89 -8.47 28.74 9.41
C GLU A 89 -8.00 27.91 10.63
N ASN A 90 -7.43 26.74 10.35
CA ASN A 90 -6.81 25.93 11.40
C ASN A 90 -5.56 26.63 11.92
N PRO A 91 -5.44 26.86 13.24
CA PRO A 91 -4.24 27.43 13.83
C PRO A 91 -3.01 26.51 13.72
N ASP A 92 -3.18 25.21 13.46
CA ASP A 92 -2.07 24.32 13.10
C ASP A 92 -1.89 24.29 11.58
N PRO A 93 -0.86 24.96 11.04
CA PRO A 93 -0.63 25.04 9.60
C PRO A 93 -0.22 23.69 8.94
N LYS A 94 0.01 22.65 9.75
CA LYS A 94 0.45 21.34 9.24
C LYS A 94 -0.70 20.47 8.72
N GLU A 95 -1.95 20.82 8.98
CA GLU A 95 -3.11 20.02 8.59
C GLU A 95 -4.07 20.79 7.69
N THR A 96 -4.30 20.26 6.49
CA THR A 96 -5.43 20.67 5.64
C THR A 96 -6.71 20.19 6.27
N SER A 97 -7.37 21.03 7.00
CA SER A 97 -8.63 20.72 7.68
C SER A 97 -9.62 21.86 7.56
N VAL A 98 -10.90 21.56 7.73
CA VAL A 98 -12.00 22.52 7.69
C VAL A 98 -12.77 22.48 9.01
N SER A 99 -13.16 23.67 9.50
CA SER A 99 -14.02 23.77 10.67
C SER A 99 -15.40 23.20 10.38
N SER A 100 -15.84 22.21 11.16
CA SER A 100 -17.06 21.45 10.91
C SER A 100 -17.90 21.29 12.17
N PHE A 101 -19.22 21.38 12.01
CA PHE A 101 -20.20 20.95 12.99
C PHE A 101 -20.44 19.46 12.86
N VAL A 102 -20.43 18.72 13.99
CA VAL A 102 -20.63 17.27 14.04
C VAL A 102 -21.83 16.95 14.90
N PHE A 103 -22.67 16.02 14.47
CA PHE A 103 -23.84 15.58 15.26
C PHE A 103 -24.30 14.17 14.85
N TRP A 104 -25.01 13.55 15.79
CA TRP A 104 -25.79 12.33 15.59
C TRP A 104 -27.24 12.59 15.95
N VAL A 105 -28.16 12.10 15.13
CA VAL A 105 -29.60 12.15 15.38
C VAL A 105 -30.22 10.79 15.13
N TYR A 106 -31.06 10.33 16.06
CA TYR A 106 -31.87 9.13 15.91
C TYR A 106 -33.32 9.50 15.68
N SER A 107 -33.94 8.85 14.69
CA SER A 107 -35.37 8.96 14.45
C SER A 107 -36.04 7.59 14.64
N PRO A 108 -37.00 7.46 15.57
CA PRO A 108 -37.73 6.18 15.77
C PRO A 108 -38.54 5.74 14.54
N LYS A 109 -38.83 6.69 13.66
CA LYS A 109 -39.57 6.45 12.41
C LYS A 109 -39.24 7.52 11.39
N THR A 110 -39.39 7.20 10.12
CA THR A 110 -39.31 8.17 9.03
C THR A 110 -40.30 9.33 9.25
N LEU A 111 -39.81 10.56 9.14
CA LEU A 111 -40.61 11.77 9.18
C LEU A 111 -40.46 12.55 7.86
N GLU A 112 -41.51 13.20 7.43
CA GLU A 112 -41.44 14.12 6.27
C GLU A 112 -40.83 15.47 6.69
N GLY A 113 -40.06 16.07 5.76
CA GLY A 113 -39.42 17.34 5.98
C GLY A 113 -38.02 17.26 6.60
N SER A 114 -37.47 18.40 6.97
CA SER A 114 -36.09 18.56 7.43
C SER A 114 -35.99 19.36 8.71
N LEU A 115 -35.05 19.03 9.57
CA LEU A 115 -34.57 19.94 10.61
C LEU A 115 -33.85 21.13 9.97
N LYS A 116 -33.94 22.32 10.56
CA LYS A 116 -33.10 23.48 10.22
C LYS A 116 -32.16 23.75 11.39
N PHE A 117 -30.87 23.60 11.16
CA PHE A 117 -29.81 23.97 12.12
C PHE A 117 -29.38 25.40 11.80
N VAL A 118 -29.46 26.27 12.79
CA VAL A 118 -29.14 27.69 12.66
C VAL A 118 -28.08 28.07 13.69
N PHE A 119 -27.03 28.73 13.24
CA PHE A 119 -25.97 29.25 14.08
C PHE A 119 -26.12 30.76 14.21
N LEU A 120 -26.24 31.24 15.45
CA LEU A 120 -26.55 32.62 15.76
C LEU A 120 -25.38 33.26 16.53
N LYS A 121 -25.32 34.60 16.41
CA LYS A 121 -24.50 35.48 17.19
C LYS A 121 -25.33 36.68 17.67
N ASP A 122 -25.36 36.90 18.95
CA ASP A 122 -26.23 37.94 19.54
C ASP A 122 -27.69 37.87 19.05
N GLY A 123 -28.23 36.65 18.90
CA GLY A 123 -29.58 36.38 18.45
C GLY A 123 -29.85 36.57 16.95
N LYS A 124 -28.80 36.87 16.14
CA LYS A 124 -28.89 37.01 14.67
C LYS A 124 -28.33 35.76 13.98
N GLU A 125 -29.05 35.28 12.99
CA GLU A 125 -28.60 34.15 12.15
C GLU A 125 -27.35 34.56 11.35
N CYS A 126 -26.25 33.77 11.48
CA CYS A 126 -25.02 33.87 10.70
C CYS A 126 -25.06 32.87 9.54
N CYS A 127 -25.23 31.59 9.84
CA CYS A 127 -25.31 30.53 8.86
C CYS A 127 -26.26 29.42 9.29
N HIS A 128 -26.66 28.59 8.34
CA HIS A 128 -27.53 27.45 8.59
C HIS A 128 -27.38 26.34 7.57
N PHE A 129 -27.85 25.14 7.93
CA PHE A 129 -28.09 24.04 6.99
C PHE A 129 -29.40 23.32 7.35
N THR A 130 -29.90 22.52 6.41
CA THR A 130 -31.07 21.65 6.64
C THR A 130 -30.67 20.20 6.63
N TYR A 131 -31.41 19.37 7.40
CA TYR A 131 -31.16 17.93 7.50
C TYR A 131 -32.46 17.15 7.45
N GLY A 132 -32.65 16.35 6.39
CA GLY A 132 -33.85 15.54 6.16
C GLY A 132 -34.05 14.47 7.22
N LEU A 133 -35.31 14.09 7.46
CA LEU A 133 -35.69 13.03 8.40
C LEU A 133 -36.31 11.81 7.71
N GLY A 134 -36.00 11.60 6.43
CA GLY A 134 -36.43 10.48 5.61
C GLY A 134 -35.84 9.12 5.98
N PHE A 135 -35.53 8.88 7.25
CA PHE A 135 -34.86 7.66 7.74
C PHE A 135 -35.40 7.19 9.09
N GLN A 136 -35.07 5.98 9.49
CA GLN A 136 -35.24 5.39 10.80
C GLN A 136 -33.89 4.92 11.34
N GLY A 137 -33.62 5.04 12.63
CA GLY A 137 -32.34 4.71 13.25
C GLY A 137 -31.43 5.92 13.39
N TRP A 138 -30.15 5.68 13.60
CA TRP A 138 -29.12 6.71 13.73
C TRP A 138 -28.63 7.22 12.38
N ARG A 139 -28.50 8.54 12.26
CA ARG A 139 -27.77 9.23 11.19
C ARG A 139 -26.90 10.33 11.79
N GLY A 140 -25.81 10.65 11.13
CA GLY A 140 -24.91 11.73 11.51
C GLY A 140 -24.22 12.33 10.31
N ALA A 141 -23.75 13.56 10.46
CA ALA A 141 -22.97 14.25 9.45
C ALA A 141 -21.91 15.15 10.08
N TRP A 142 -20.83 15.35 9.34
CA TRP A 142 -19.86 16.41 9.54
C TRP A 142 -20.11 17.49 8.50
N VAL A 143 -20.60 18.65 8.91
CA VAL A 143 -21.04 19.75 8.04
C VAL A 143 -20.03 20.87 8.17
N ALA A 144 -19.26 21.15 7.10
CA ALA A 144 -18.27 22.23 7.12
C ALA A 144 -18.95 23.59 7.03
N PHE A 145 -18.56 24.51 7.94
CA PHE A 145 -19.18 25.84 8.02
C PHE A 145 -19.08 26.63 6.70
N ASP A 146 -17.86 26.77 6.17
CA ASP A 146 -17.61 27.61 5.00
C ASP A 146 -17.97 26.92 3.67
N ARG A 147 -18.05 25.60 3.65
CA ARG A 147 -18.28 24.83 2.43
C ARG A 147 -19.73 24.41 2.25
N ASP A 148 -20.36 23.92 3.32
CA ASP A 148 -21.62 23.17 3.26
C ASP A 148 -22.83 23.94 3.85
N MET A 149 -22.61 25.06 4.54
CA MET A 149 -23.68 25.86 5.09
C MET A 149 -24.08 27.05 4.20
N GLN A 150 -25.31 27.49 4.33
CA GLN A 150 -25.80 28.73 3.73
C GLN A 150 -25.61 29.87 4.71
N GLY A 151 -25.34 31.11 4.22
CA GLY A 151 -24.97 32.26 5.05
C GLY A 151 -23.46 32.41 5.18
N ILE A 152 -23.04 33.20 6.16
CA ILE A 152 -21.63 33.49 6.43
C ILE A 152 -21.35 33.17 7.89
N PRO A 153 -20.56 32.14 8.22
CA PRO A 153 -20.20 31.85 9.61
C PRO A 153 -19.35 32.99 10.18
N GLU A 154 -19.53 33.32 11.45
CA GLU A 154 -18.81 34.37 12.15
C GLU A 154 -18.12 33.85 13.41
N ILE A 155 -16.93 34.37 13.69
CA ILE A 155 -16.26 34.13 14.99
C ILE A 155 -17.13 34.70 16.13
N GLY A 156 -17.31 33.87 17.15
CA GLY A 156 -18.09 34.26 18.33
C GLY A 156 -19.58 33.99 18.21
N MET A 157 -19.99 33.05 17.34
CA MET A 157 -21.35 32.49 17.39
C MET A 157 -21.57 31.84 18.78
N ASP A 158 -22.75 32.06 19.38
CA ASP A 158 -23.07 31.81 20.78
C ASP A 158 -24.34 30.96 21.00
N GLU A 159 -25.06 30.64 19.94
CA GLU A 159 -26.25 29.78 20.00
C GLU A 159 -26.34 28.87 18.77
N ILE A 160 -26.71 27.61 18.99
CA ILE A 160 -27.14 26.68 17.94
C ILE A 160 -28.62 26.40 18.13
N ARG A 161 -29.47 26.77 17.15
CA ARG A 161 -30.89 26.50 17.20
C ARG A 161 -31.32 25.48 16.18
N ILE A 162 -32.03 24.42 16.62
CA ILE A 162 -32.53 23.35 15.76
C ILE A 162 -34.04 23.41 15.70
N TYR A 163 -34.57 23.77 14.53
CA TYR A 163 -36.02 23.81 14.30
C TYR A 163 -36.53 22.45 13.82
N ALA A 164 -37.69 22.04 14.36
CA ALA A 164 -38.47 20.90 13.86
C ALA A 164 -38.94 21.19 12.43
N PRO A 165 -39.22 20.12 11.64
CA PRO A 165 -39.79 20.29 10.30
C PRO A 165 -41.07 21.13 10.33
N GLU A 166 -41.18 22.08 9.42
CA GLU A 166 -42.28 23.07 9.40
C GLU A 166 -43.67 22.43 9.37
N ASP A 167 -43.78 21.29 8.65
CA ASP A 167 -45.06 20.60 8.45
C ASP A 167 -45.38 19.50 9.46
N VAL A 168 -44.43 19.13 10.31
CA VAL A 168 -44.56 18.05 11.30
C VAL A 168 -45.05 18.62 12.64
N LYS A 169 -46.34 18.42 12.91
CA LYS A 169 -46.98 18.88 14.15
C LYS A 169 -46.50 18.17 15.41
N LYS A 170 -46.14 16.87 15.31
CA LYS A 170 -45.71 16.05 16.44
C LYS A 170 -44.55 15.15 16.05
N GLY A 171 -43.48 15.15 16.82
CA GLY A 171 -42.32 14.29 16.62
C GLY A 171 -41.59 13.99 17.91
N CYS A 172 -40.64 13.03 17.77
CA CYS A 172 -39.67 12.66 18.80
C CYS A 172 -38.38 12.31 18.12
N LEU A 173 -37.27 12.87 18.59
CA LEU A 173 -35.92 12.61 18.10
C LEU A 173 -34.96 12.49 19.29
N TYR A 174 -33.83 11.78 19.06
CA TYR A 174 -32.74 11.72 20.02
C TYR A 174 -31.51 12.35 19.40
N PHE A 175 -30.71 13.08 20.16
CA PHE A 175 -29.46 13.67 19.76
C PHE A 175 -28.33 13.19 20.66
N ASP A 176 -27.15 13.00 20.07
CA ASP A 176 -26.00 12.57 20.80
C ASP A 176 -24.71 12.99 20.08
N GLY A 177 -23.60 13.11 20.83
CA GLY A 177 -22.29 13.39 20.26
C GLY A 177 -22.20 14.66 19.43
N ILE A 178 -22.86 15.74 19.85
CA ILE A 178 -22.81 17.04 19.18
C ILE A 178 -21.46 17.71 19.49
N ILE A 179 -20.75 18.12 18.45
CA ILE A 179 -19.53 18.92 18.54
C ILE A 179 -19.79 20.23 17.82
N PRO A 180 -19.90 21.36 18.54
CA PRO A 180 -20.26 22.66 17.98
C PRO A 180 -19.32 23.17 16.88
N ALA A 181 -18.01 22.93 16.99
CA ALA A 181 -17.05 23.12 15.91
C ALA A 181 -15.78 22.30 16.21
N SER A 182 -15.25 21.66 15.19
CA SER A 182 -13.98 20.92 15.23
C SER A 182 -13.33 20.94 13.87
N PHE A 183 -12.01 21.03 13.81
CA PHE A 183 -11.29 20.89 12.55
C PHE A 183 -11.24 19.42 12.12
N GLN A 184 -11.69 19.17 10.92
CA GLN A 184 -11.74 17.84 10.32
C GLN A 184 -10.94 17.84 9.02
N ASP A 185 -10.18 16.75 8.78
CA ASP A 185 -9.46 16.55 7.52
C ASP A 185 -10.45 16.64 6.35
N VAL A 186 -10.11 17.45 5.36
CA VAL A 186 -10.96 17.71 4.18
C VAL A 186 -11.34 16.44 3.42
N ARG A 187 -10.52 15.39 3.49
CA ARG A 187 -10.76 14.10 2.83
C ARG A 187 -11.82 13.26 3.52
N TYR A 188 -11.96 13.40 4.84
CA TYR A 188 -12.81 12.56 5.69
C TYR A 188 -14.13 13.18 6.06
N HIS A 189 -14.32 14.38 5.60
CA HIS A 189 -15.53 15.12 5.83
C HIS A 189 -16.68 14.49 5.06
N THR A 190 -17.72 14.03 5.76
CA THR A 190 -18.75 13.20 5.17
C THR A 190 -20.15 13.72 5.45
N PRO A 191 -20.82 14.32 4.45
CA PRO A 191 -22.23 14.60 4.52
C PRO A 191 -23.05 13.30 4.50
N ASP A 192 -24.38 13.46 4.48
CA ASP A 192 -25.37 12.40 4.36
C ASP A 192 -26.38 12.81 3.30
N TRP A 193 -27.13 11.89 2.70
CA TRP A 193 -28.23 12.23 1.79
C TRP A 193 -29.27 13.13 2.45
N GLN A 194 -29.33 13.13 3.77
CA GLN A 194 -30.23 13.99 4.55
C GLN A 194 -29.76 15.45 4.61
N ALA A 195 -28.51 15.75 4.24
CA ALA A 195 -27.98 17.09 4.10
C ALA A 195 -28.09 17.56 2.63
N PRO A 196 -29.12 18.29 2.23
CA PRO A 196 -29.36 18.61 0.81
C PRO A 196 -28.37 19.61 0.22
N PHE A 197 -27.69 20.41 1.03
CA PHE A 197 -26.66 21.33 0.58
C PHE A 197 -25.31 20.65 0.60
N ILE A 198 -24.76 20.40 -0.58
CA ILE A 198 -23.42 19.79 -0.76
C ILE A 198 -22.70 20.59 -1.84
N ASN A 199 -21.51 21.06 -1.51
CA ASN A 199 -20.64 21.70 -2.50
C ASN A 199 -20.02 20.64 -3.42
N GLU A 200 -20.57 20.47 -4.62
CA GLU A 200 -20.16 19.45 -5.61
C GLU A 200 -18.74 19.65 -6.15
N GLN A 201 -18.11 20.79 -5.91
CA GLN A 201 -16.73 21.04 -6.34
C GLN A 201 -15.67 20.43 -5.43
N THR A 202 -16.07 19.94 -4.24
CA THR A 202 -15.15 19.34 -3.30
C THR A 202 -14.81 17.90 -3.64
N LYS A 203 -13.55 17.53 -3.44
CA LYS A 203 -13.05 16.15 -3.65
C LYS A 203 -13.13 15.37 -2.34
N ILE A 204 -14.31 14.91 -1.95
CA ILE A 204 -14.51 14.07 -0.78
C ILE A 204 -15.01 12.68 -1.18
N HIS A 205 -14.65 11.67 -0.41
CA HIS A 205 -14.97 10.28 -0.73
C HIS A 205 -16.47 10.00 -0.79
N TRP A 206 -17.25 10.62 0.10
CA TRP A 206 -18.71 10.47 0.09
C TRP A 206 -19.33 10.96 -1.24
N LEU A 207 -18.83 12.07 -1.78
CA LEU A 207 -19.34 12.63 -3.03
C LEU A 207 -19.02 11.71 -4.21
N VAL A 208 -17.88 11.02 -4.21
CA VAL A 208 -17.56 10.00 -5.21
C VAL A 208 -18.59 8.87 -5.19
N LEU A 209 -18.96 8.37 -4.00
CA LEU A 209 -20.02 7.35 -3.86
C LEU A 209 -21.38 7.88 -4.32
N ASN A 210 -21.77 9.10 -3.92
CA ASN A 210 -23.03 9.72 -4.31
C ASN A 210 -23.15 9.93 -5.81
N ASN A 211 -22.07 10.34 -6.48
CA ASN A 211 -22.05 10.50 -7.93
C ASN A 211 -22.09 9.14 -8.64
N SER A 212 -21.35 8.15 -8.16
CA SER A 212 -21.36 6.81 -8.74
C SER A 212 -22.72 6.11 -8.57
N TRP A 213 -23.39 6.32 -7.45
CA TRP A 213 -24.76 5.82 -7.20
C TRP A 213 -25.76 6.26 -8.27
N LYS A 214 -25.65 7.52 -8.74
CA LYS A 214 -26.53 8.12 -9.73
C LYS A 214 -26.29 7.65 -11.16
N LEU A 215 -25.17 6.97 -11.45
CA LEU A 215 -24.83 6.49 -12.79
C LEU A 215 -25.83 5.45 -13.28
N LYS A 216 -26.09 5.47 -14.59
CA LYS A 216 -26.92 4.47 -15.28
C LYS A 216 -26.00 3.48 -15.99
N LEU A 217 -26.45 2.22 -16.02
CA LEU A 217 -25.72 1.17 -16.71
C LEU A 217 -25.67 1.47 -18.21
N ASP A 218 -24.47 1.47 -18.79
CA ASP A 218 -24.21 1.79 -20.21
C ASP A 218 -24.21 0.54 -21.11
N ILE A 219 -24.40 -0.66 -20.54
CA ILE A 219 -24.51 -1.91 -21.30
C ILE A 219 -26.00 -2.14 -21.66
N PRO A 220 -26.30 -2.41 -22.96
CA PRO A 220 -27.66 -2.72 -23.40
C PRO A 220 -28.20 -3.99 -22.69
N LEU A 221 -29.46 -3.90 -22.28
CA LEU A 221 -30.13 -5.07 -21.68
C LEU A 221 -30.59 -6.05 -22.75
N LYS A 222 -30.45 -7.34 -22.48
CA LYS A 222 -31.06 -8.40 -23.27
C LYS A 222 -32.58 -8.38 -23.08
N ASP A 223 -33.34 -8.72 -24.10
CA ASP A 223 -34.79 -8.87 -23.97
C ASP A 223 -35.16 -10.04 -23.03
N LYS A 224 -34.40 -11.13 -23.12
CA LYS A 224 -34.56 -12.34 -22.31
C LYS A 224 -33.22 -13.03 -22.09
N LEU A 225 -33.05 -13.61 -20.89
CA LEU A 225 -31.92 -14.47 -20.58
C LEU A 225 -32.05 -15.86 -21.21
N SER A 226 -30.96 -16.38 -21.76
CA SER A 226 -30.84 -17.78 -22.18
C SER A 226 -30.58 -18.69 -20.98
N ALA A 227 -30.75 -20.00 -21.15
CA ALA A 227 -30.35 -20.98 -20.12
C ALA A 227 -28.83 -20.91 -19.81
N SER A 228 -28.01 -20.63 -20.82
CA SER A 228 -26.57 -20.45 -20.60
C SER A 228 -26.26 -19.20 -19.77
N ASP A 229 -26.98 -18.09 -20.00
CA ASP A 229 -26.80 -16.86 -19.21
C ASP A 229 -27.11 -17.10 -17.72
N LEU A 230 -28.20 -17.82 -17.43
CA LEU A 230 -28.60 -18.21 -16.07
C LEU A 230 -27.55 -19.14 -15.45
N GLN A 231 -27.08 -20.16 -16.19
CA GLN A 231 -26.07 -21.07 -15.71
C GLN A 231 -24.74 -20.38 -15.41
N ASP A 232 -24.33 -19.37 -16.18
CA ASP A 232 -23.13 -18.59 -15.95
C ASP A 232 -23.25 -17.76 -14.66
N MET A 233 -24.42 -17.10 -14.44
CA MET A 233 -24.68 -16.35 -13.20
C MET A 233 -24.68 -17.27 -11.97
N ASP A 234 -25.33 -18.44 -12.05
CA ASP A 234 -25.34 -19.44 -10.99
C ASP A 234 -23.93 -19.97 -10.70
N THR A 235 -23.14 -20.21 -11.73
CA THR A 235 -21.75 -20.66 -11.58
C THR A 235 -20.90 -19.64 -10.82
N VAL A 236 -21.01 -18.36 -11.16
CA VAL A 236 -20.28 -17.30 -10.45
C VAL A 236 -20.74 -17.21 -8.99
N LYS A 237 -22.04 -17.25 -8.72
CA LYS A 237 -22.60 -17.24 -7.37
C LYS A 237 -22.13 -18.45 -6.56
N ALA A 238 -22.16 -19.65 -7.13
CA ALA A 238 -21.74 -20.88 -6.46
C ALA A 238 -20.25 -20.81 -6.05
N ARG A 239 -19.37 -20.36 -6.98
CA ARG A 239 -17.94 -20.17 -6.72
C ARG A 239 -17.67 -19.07 -5.69
N PHE A 240 -18.47 -18.01 -5.70
CA PHE A 240 -18.39 -16.97 -4.67
C PHE A 240 -18.69 -17.55 -3.29
N VAL A 241 -19.78 -18.33 -3.16
CA VAL A 241 -20.15 -18.98 -1.89
C VAL A 241 -19.09 -20.01 -1.47
N GLU A 242 -18.55 -20.83 -2.43
CA GLU A 242 -17.45 -21.76 -2.17
C GLU A 242 -16.27 -21.02 -1.51
N LEU A 243 -15.82 -19.94 -2.16
CA LEU A 243 -14.67 -19.15 -1.71
C LEU A 243 -14.83 -18.59 -0.29
N ILE A 244 -15.95 -17.94 0.00
CA ILE A 244 -16.18 -17.37 1.33
C ILE A 244 -16.34 -18.41 2.42
N THR A 245 -16.92 -19.57 2.09
CA THR A 245 -17.12 -20.66 3.05
C THR A 245 -15.86 -21.48 3.30
N GLU A 246 -14.93 -21.56 2.35
CA GLU A 246 -13.59 -22.10 2.56
C GLU A 246 -12.82 -21.29 3.62
N LYS A 247 -12.85 -19.97 3.51
CA LYS A 247 -12.07 -19.04 4.35
C LYS A 247 -12.67 -18.81 5.74
N ALA A 248 -14.00 -18.89 5.89
CA ALA A 248 -14.70 -18.58 7.13
C ALA A 248 -14.91 -19.82 8.02
N LYS A 249 -14.36 -19.76 9.24
CA LYS A 249 -14.57 -20.81 10.26
C LYS A 249 -15.92 -20.60 10.98
N PRO A 250 -16.85 -21.60 10.99
CA PRO A 250 -18.14 -21.49 11.66
C PRO A 250 -17.98 -21.35 13.18
N TYR A 251 -19.01 -20.80 13.82
CA TYR A 251 -19.13 -20.76 15.27
C TYR A 251 -19.94 -21.96 15.81
N THR A 252 -19.68 -22.36 17.07
CA THR A 252 -20.64 -23.15 17.83
C THR A 252 -21.83 -22.27 18.23
N LEU A 253 -23.02 -22.88 18.45
CA LEU A 253 -24.18 -22.11 18.87
C LEU A 253 -23.95 -21.38 20.21
N LYS A 254 -23.22 -22.01 21.14
CA LYS A 254 -22.82 -21.37 22.40
C LYS A 254 -22.02 -20.10 22.15
N LYS A 255 -21.04 -20.13 21.22
CA LYS A 255 -20.22 -18.96 20.89
C LYS A 255 -21.05 -17.87 20.23
N ALA A 256 -21.96 -18.23 19.29
CA ALA A 256 -22.83 -17.27 18.64
C ALA A 256 -23.76 -16.54 19.63
N ARG A 257 -24.31 -17.26 20.61
CA ARG A 257 -25.10 -16.67 21.70
C ARG A 257 -24.26 -15.71 22.55
N GLN A 258 -23.06 -16.11 22.97
CA GLN A 258 -22.17 -15.23 23.73
C GLN A 258 -21.84 -13.93 22.99
N ILE A 259 -21.66 -14.02 21.65
CA ILE A 259 -21.47 -12.85 20.81
C ILE A 259 -22.73 -11.99 20.82
N TYR A 260 -23.90 -12.59 20.54
CA TYR A 260 -25.17 -11.88 20.55
C TYR A 260 -25.43 -11.14 21.88
N ASP A 261 -25.23 -11.83 23.00
CA ASP A 261 -25.37 -11.27 24.34
C ASP A 261 -24.41 -10.08 24.59
N SER A 262 -23.23 -10.09 23.98
CA SER A 262 -22.26 -9.01 24.12
C SER A 262 -22.66 -7.69 23.44
N TYR A 263 -23.65 -7.74 22.55
CA TYR A 263 -24.21 -6.55 21.88
C TYR A 263 -25.40 -5.95 22.63
N ASP A 264 -25.87 -6.58 23.71
CA ASP A 264 -27.01 -6.14 24.55
C ASP A 264 -28.26 -5.84 23.72
N ILE A 265 -28.57 -6.69 22.71
CA ILE A 265 -29.68 -6.47 21.81
C ILE A 265 -31.01 -6.67 22.54
N SER A 266 -31.86 -5.67 22.45
CA SER A 266 -33.26 -5.73 22.93
C SER A 266 -34.15 -4.91 22.02
N PHE A 267 -35.49 -5.09 22.17
CA PHE A 267 -36.47 -4.36 21.40
C PHE A 267 -37.32 -3.50 22.36
N ASN A 268 -37.46 -2.23 22.01
CA ASN A 268 -38.29 -1.30 22.75
C ASN A 268 -39.81 -1.58 22.48
N PRO A 269 -40.73 -1.09 23.36
CA PRO A 269 -42.17 -1.30 23.16
C PRO A 269 -42.74 -0.75 21.85
N ASP A 270 -42.10 0.22 21.25
CA ASP A 270 -42.42 0.80 19.94
C ASP A 270 -41.90 -0.02 18.73
N GLY A 271 -41.20 -1.10 19.02
CA GLY A 271 -40.61 -2.01 18.01
C GLY A 271 -39.22 -1.57 17.50
N THR A 272 -38.65 -0.47 18.00
CA THR A 272 -37.30 -0.08 17.68
C THR A 272 -36.30 -1.00 18.39
N ILE A 273 -35.13 -1.15 17.78
CA ILE A 273 -34.03 -1.98 18.33
C ILE A 273 -33.07 -1.12 19.16
N LYS A 274 -32.59 -1.72 20.25
CA LYS A 274 -31.56 -1.14 21.12
C LYS A 274 -30.42 -2.13 21.25
N GLY A 275 -29.21 -1.62 21.36
CA GLY A 275 -28.00 -2.41 21.57
C GLY A 275 -26.76 -1.51 21.71
N LYS A 276 -25.62 -2.10 22.00
CA LYS A 276 -24.37 -1.32 22.10
C LYS A 276 -24.08 -0.58 20.79
N PRO A 277 -23.65 0.67 20.84
CA PRO A 277 -23.28 1.44 19.65
C PRO A 277 -22.25 0.73 18.80
N ILE A 278 -22.45 0.78 17.48
CA ILE A 278 -21.46 0.31 16.51
C ILE A 278 -20.65 1.52 16.05
N TYR A 279 -19.33 1.44 16.14
CA TYR A 279 -18.45 2.50 15.72
C TYR A 279 -17.45 2.04 14.66
N PHE A 280 -17.05 2.99 13.82
CA PHE A 280 -15.94 2.84 12.89
C PHE A 280 -14.67 3.42 13.53
N ILE A 281 -13.53 2.80 13.30
CA ILE A 281 -12.27 3.17 13.99
C ILE A 281 -11.90 4.66 13.83
N ARG A 282 -12.29 5.27 12.71
CA ARG A 282 -12.00 6.66 12.40
C ARG A 282 -12.86 7.69 13.18
N TYR A 283 -13.89 7.23 13.87
CA TYR A 283 -14.62 8.14 14.78
C TYR A 283 -13.71 8.73 15.86
N GLY A 284 -12.72 7.96 16.32
CA GLY A 284 -11.74 8.43 17.28
C GLY A 284 -10.93 9.65 16.80
N GLU A 285 -10.70 9.78 15.48
CA GLU A 285 -9.92 10.90 14.94
C GLU A 285 -10.62 12.25 15.11
N THR A 286 -11.96 12.28 15.10
CA THR A 286 -12.75 13.47 15.39
C THR A 286 -12.45 14.02 16.79
N PHE A 287 -12.17 13.14 17.74
CA PHE A 287 -11.92 13.51 19.13
C PHE A 287 -10.45 13.83 19.42
N LEU A 288 -9.52 13.46 18.56
CA LEU A 288 -8.09 13.78 18.74
C LEU A 288 -7.85 15.30 18.82
N ASN A 289 -8.59 16.07 18.02
CA ASN A 289 -8.52 17.52 18.02
C ASN A 289 -9.12 18.16 19.28
N LEU A 290 -9.80 17.38 20.12
CA LEU A 290 -10.37 17.79 21.39
C LEU A 290 -9.52 17.38 22.60
N ASN A 291 -8.29 16.91 22.38
CA ASN A 291 -7.35 16.46 23.42
C ASN A 291 -7.90 15.33 24.32
N ILE A 292 -8.71 14.44 23.76
CA ILE A 292 -9.10 13.19 24.43
C ILE A 292 -7.96 12.21 24.32
N SER A 293 -7.27 11.94 25.39
CA SER A 293 -6.04 11.14 25.43
C SER A 293 -6.20 9.66 25.02
N ASP A 294 -7.40 9.12 24.99
CA ASP A 294 -7.69 7.76 24.52
C ASP A 294 -9.09 7.60 23.94
N ALA A 295 -9.32 8.26 22.81
CA ALA A 295 -10.59 8.17 22.06
C ALA A 295 -10.94 6.72 21.69
N LYS A 296 -9.94 5.88 21.38
CA LYS A 296 -10.14 4.47 21.02
C LYS A 296 -10.65 3.67 22.22
N ALA A 297 -10.04 3.79 23.40
CA ALA A 297 -10.49 3.10 24.60
C ALA A 297 -11.89 3.54 25.02
N THR A 298 -12.18 4.84 24.87
CA THR A 298 -13.48 5.43 25.13
C THR A 298 -14.59 4.80 24.30
N PHE A 299 -14.39 4.67 22.97
CA PHE A 299 -15.34 3.96 22.11
C PHE A 299 -15.43 2.46 22.43
N GLN A 300 -14.32 1.83 22.76
CA GLN A 300 -14.28 0.39 23.06
C GLN A 300 -15.01 0.03 24.34
N LYS A 301 -15.13 0.93 25.30
CA LYS A 301 -15.82 0.66 26.57
C LYS A 301 -17.30 0.43 26.35
N ASN A 302 -17.96 1.31 25.61
CA ASN A 302 -19.42 1.34 25.50
C ASN A 302 -19.95 0.90 24.15
N GLY A 303 -19.07 0.65 23.17
CA GLY A 303 -19.44 0.29 21.81
C GLY A 303 -18.75 -0.96 21.29
N GLN A 304 -19.07 -1.35 20.07
CA GLN A 304 -18.51 -2.50 19.36
C GLN A 304 -17.94 -2.06 18.02
N LEU A 305 -16.76 -2.59 17.65
CA LEU A 305 -16.08 -2.23 16.42
C LEU A 305 -16.80 -2.84 15.21
N LEU A 306 -17.12 -2.02 14.22
CA LEU A 306 -17.79 -2.40 12.96
C LEU A 306 -17.13 -3.61 12.29
N ARG A 307 -15.81 -3.62 12.14
CA ARG A 307 -15.07 -4.73 11.53
C ARG A 307 -15.33 -6.05 12.26
N THR A 308 -15.32 -6.03 13.61
CA THR A 308 -15.56 -7.21 14.43
C THR A 308 -16.98 -7.74 14.27
N LEU A 309 -17.98 -6.86 14.21
CA LEU A 309 -19.36 -7.24 13.95
C LEU A 309 -19.50 -7.92 12.59
N ASN A 310 -18.93 -7.36 11.55
CA ASN A 310 -19.00 -7.92 10.20
C ASN A 310 -18.31 -9.30 10.12
N ASP A 311 -17.19 -9.50 10.83
CA ASP A 311 -16.54 -10.81 10.95
C ASP A 311 -17.46 -11.83 11.67
N HIS A 312 -18.18 -11.40 12.69
CA HIS A 312 -19.15 -12.23 13.37
C HIS A 312 -20.36 -12.59 12.48
N LEU A 313 -20.90 -11.60 11.74
CA LEU A 313 -22.00 -11.82 10.82
C LEU A 313 -21.67 -12.88 9.78
N LEU A 314 -20.49 -12.81 9.14
CA LEU A 314 -20.06 -13.82 8.19
C LEU A 314 -19.97 -15.20 8.82
N ARG A 315 -19.31 -15.33 9.96
CA ARG A 315 -19.12 -16.64 10.62
C ARG A 315 -20.43 -17.22 11.14
N ILE A 316 -21.39 -16.40 11.58
CA ILE A 316 -22.76 -16.84 11.97
C ILE A 316 -23.54 -17.30 10.73
N ALA A 317 -23.44 -16.56 9.60
CA ALA A 317 -24.06 -16.95 8.33
C ALA A 317 -23.55 -18.33 7.85
N VAL A 318 -22.23 -18.54 7.87
CA VAL A 318 -21.62 -19.84 7.53
C VAL A 318 -22.07 -20.94 8.51
N SER A 319 -22.24 -20.61 9.79
CA SER A 319 -22.76 -21.57 10.79
C SER A 319 -24.22 -21.96 10.52
N ALA A 320 -25.08 -20.98 10.15
CA ALA A 320 -26.48 -21.24 9.75
C ALA A 320 -26.53 -22.13 8.49
N MET A 321 -25.71 -21.85 7.49
CA MET A 321 -25.63 -22.63 6.26
C MET A 321 -25.23 -24.09 6.50
N ARG A 322 -24.24 -24.32 7.39
CA ARG A 322 -23.70 -25.65 7.70
C ARG A 322 -24.49 -26.42 8.76
N ALA A 323 -25.48 -25.80 9.43
CA ALA A 323 -26.25 -26.46 10.47
C ALA A 323 -27.24 -27.45 9.85
N GLU A 324 -27.07 -28.75 10.19
CA GLU A 324 -27.99 -29.82 9.83
C GLU A 324 -29.24 -29.86 10.71
N ASP A 325 -29.11 -29.47 11.98
CA ASP A 325 -30.20 -29.38 12.94
C ASP A 325 -31.05 -28.12 12.65
N PRO A 326 -32.38 -28.28 12.32
CA PRO A 326 -33.23 -27.16 12.01
C PRO A 326 -33.39 -26.13 13.12
N GLN A 327 -33.34 -26.57 14.41
CA GLN A 327 -33.44 -25.64 15.54
C GLN A 327 -32.16 -24.79 15.67
N LYS A 328 -31.00 -25.39 15.50
CA LYS A 328 -29.74 -24.65 15.49
C LYS A 328 -29.66 -23.69 14.31
N LYS A 329 -30.10 -24.13 13.12
CA LYS A 329 -30.15 -23.28 11.91
C LYS A 329 -31.05 -22.07 12.16
N ALA A 330 -32.24 -22.28 12.69
CA ALA A 330 -33.17 -21.19 13.01
C ALA A 330 -32.61 -20.20 14.01
N GLU A 331 -31.90 -20.67 15.05
CA GLU A 331 -31.30 -19.82 16.06
C GLU A 331 -30.13 -19.01 15.50
N PHE A 332 -29.21 -19.59 14.69
CA PHE A 332 -28.16 -18.84 13.99
C PHE A 332 -28.76 -17.78 13.07
N THR A 333 -29.83 -18.12 12.34
CA THR A 333 -30.52 -17.21 11.45
C THR A 333 -31.13 -16.03 12.22
N ARG A 334 -31.80 -16.30 13.36
CA ARG A 334 -32.36 -15.25 14.24
C ARG A 334 -31.24 -14.29 14.71
N ILE A 335 -30.13 -14.83 15.25
CA ILE A 335 -28.99 -14.04 15.72
C ILE A 335 -28.46 -13.17 14.59
N TYR A 336 -28.27 -13.74 13.39
CA TYR A 336 -27.80 -12.99 12.22
C TYR A 336 -28.73 -11.84 11.86
N LEU A 337 -30.03 -12.09 11.80
CA LEU A 337 -31.02 -11.08 11.44
C LEU A 337 -31.12 -9.96 12.46
N ASP A 338 -31.08 -10.26 13.76
CA ASP A 338 -31.15 -9.25 14.81
C ASP A 338 -29.89 -8.37 14.83
N LEU A 339 -28.69 -8.95 14.68
CA LEU A 339 -27.45 -8.18 14.54
C LEU A 339 -27.43 -7.32 13.25
N THR A 340 -28.02 -7.82 12.16
CA THR A 340 -28.15 -7.06 10.90
C THR A 340 -29.13 -5.90 11.06
N ARG A 341 -30.30 -6.10 11.75
CA ARG A 341 -31.22 -5.02 12.07
C ARG A 341 -30.55 -3.94 12.91
N HIS A 342 -29.76 -4.36 13.92
CA HIS A 342 -29.03 -3.43 14.76
C HIS A 342 -27.99 -2.64 13.95
N LEU A 343 -27.26 -3.29 13.04
CA LEU A 343 -26.28 -2.62 12.17
C LEU A 343 -26.95 -1.54 11.31
N LEU A 344 -28.09 -1.85 10.71
CA LEU A 344 -28.89 -0.89 9.92
C LEU A 344 -29.40 0.26 10.80
N ASP A 345 -29.94 -0.05 11.99
CA ASP A 345 -30.42 0.94 12.98
C ASP A 345 -29.30 1.89 13.43
N GLN A 346 -28.07 1.39 13.50
CA GLN A 346 -26.88 2.21 13.78
C GLN A 346 -26.48 3.13 12.60
N GLY A 347 -27.23 3.12 11.48
CA GLY A 347 -27.09 4.01 10.32
C GLY A 347 -26.23 3.48 9.20
N PHE A 348 -25.86 2.20 9.19
CA PHE A 348 -25.12 1.61 8.07
C PHE A 348 -26.05 1.29 6.89
N GLU A 349 -26.68 2.32 6.37
CA GLU A 349 -27.61 2.30 5.24
C GLU A 349 -27.08 3.13 4.06
N ALA A 350 -27.71 2.97 2.90
CA ALA A 350 -27.36 3.76 1.71
C ALA A 350 -27.49 5.27 1.96
N GLY A 351 -26.58 6.03 1.39
CA GLY A 351 -26.55 7.51 1.52
C GLY A 351 -25.89 8.02 2.79
N SER A 352 -25.61 7.14 3.77
CA SER A 352 -24.95 7.51 5.01
C SER A 352 -23.44 7.62 4.79
N GLY A 353 -22.79 8.61 5.39
CA GLY A 353 -21.37 8.70 5.55
C GLY A 353 -20.85 8.01 6.80
N GLN A 354 -21.76 7.73 7.77
CA GLN A 354 -21.40 7.24 9.11
C GLN A 354 -20.29 8.06 9.77
N GLY A 355 -20.28 9.35 9.46
CA GLY A 355 -19.24 10.26 9.88
C GLY A 355 -18.01 10.23 8.96
N THR A 356 -17.48 9.10 8.56
CA THR A 356 -16.37 9.02 7.58
C THR A 356 -16.42 7.75 6.75
N LEU A 357 -16.02 7.86 5.48
CA LEU A 357 -15.89 6.74 4.54
C LEU A 357 -14.45 6.31 4.31
N HIS A 358 -13.48 7.02 4.88
CA HIS A 358 -12.07 6.69 4.71
C HIS A 358 -11.77 5.31 5.31
N HIS A 359 -11.10 4.45 4.55
CA HIS A 359 -10.77 3.06 4.89
C HIS A 359 -12.00 2.18 5.28
N LEU A 360 -13.21 2.60 4.93
CA LEU A 360 -14.42 1.82 5.22
C LEU A 360 -14.40 0.44 4.55
N GLY A 361 -13.77 0.31 3.38
CA GLY A 361 -13.61 -0.94 2.65
C GLY A 361 -13.02 -2.08 3.50
N TYR A 362 -12.03 -1.79 4.34
CA TYR A 362 -11.46 -2.78 5.27
C TYR A 362 -12.44 -3.21 6.36
N SER A 363 -13.28 -2.31 6.84
CA SER A 363 -14.23 -2.57 7.92
C SER A 363 -15.52 -3.25 7.43
N MET A 364 -15.91 -3.00 6.17
CA MET A 364 -17.14 -3.53 5.57
C MET A 364 -16.95 -4.85 4.84
N ARG A 365 -15.75 -5.33 4.63
CA ARG A 365 -15.40 -6.49 3.78
C ARG A 365 -16.34 -7.70 4.01
N ASN A 366 -16.54 -8.13 5.26
CA ASN A 366 -17.37 -9.28 5.59
C ASN A 366 -18.87 -8.96 5.72
N PHE A 367 -19.22 -7.69 5.80
CA PHE A 367 -20.62 -7.26 5.64
C PHE A 367 -21.18 -7.65 4.27
N TYR A 368 -20.39 -7.49 3.20
CA TYR A 368 -20.84 -7.81 1.84
C TYR A 368 -21.03 -9.30 1.60
N THR A 369 -20.20 -10.14 2.20
CA THR A 369 -20.17 -11.58 1.90
C THR A 369 -21.26 -12.36 2.63
N ALA A 370 -21.59 -12.01 3.87
CA ALA A 370 -22.61 -12.67 4.68
C ALA A 370 -24.03 -12.65 4.06
N PRO A 371 -24.52 -11.54 3.50
CA PRO A 371 -25.86 -11.48 2.89
C PRO A 371 -26.03 -12.42 1.71
N VAL A 372 -24.96 -12.71 0.94
CA VAL A 372 -25.04 -13.64 -0.19
C VAL A 372 -25.44 -15.05 0.28
N ILE A 373 -24.94 -15.46 1.47
CA ILE A 373 -25.31 -16.74 2.10
C ILE A 373 -26.73 -16.69 2.68
N MET A 374 -27.11 -15.54 3.25
CA MET A 374 -28.35 -15.36 4.01
C MET A 374 -29.51 -14.72 3.19
N GLN A 375 -29.37 -14.71 1.86
CA GLN A 375 -30.31 -13.98 0.97
C GLN A 375 -31.78 -14.34 1.18
N GLU A 376 -32.08 -15.62 1.30
CA GLU A 376 -33.46 -16.09 1.57
C GLU A 376 -33.99 -15.60 2.92
N ALA A 377 -33.21 -15.77 3.97
CA ALA A 377 -33.57 -15.32 5.31
C ALA A 377 -33.75 -13.80 5.40
N LEU A 378 -32.95 -13.03 4.69
CA LEU A 378 -33.11 -11.57 4.59
C LEU A 378 -34.42 -11.20 3.86
N ARG A 379 -34.76 -11.93 2.78
CA ARG A 379 -36.01 -11.74 2.03
C ARG A 379 -37.23 -12.04 2.91
N ASP A 380 -37.21 -13.19 3.60
CA ASP A 380 -38.31 -13.57 4.51
C ASP A 380 -38.49 -12.57 5.66
N ALA A 381 -37.41 -11.94 6.09
CA ALA A 381 -37.39 -10.88 7.12
C ALA A 381 -37.73 -9.48 6.60
N GLY A 382 -37.86 -9.30 5.27
CA GLY A 382 -38.11 -8.00 4.63
C GLY A 382 -36.91 -7.03 4.69
N LEU A 383 -35.69 -7.55 4.87
CA LEU A 383 -34.46 -6.76 5.00
C LEU A 383 -33.61 -6.74 3.72
N ASP A 384 -33.89 -7.61 2.76
CA ASP A 384 -33.12 -7.86 1.54
C ASP A 384 -32.82 -6.59 0.75
N LYS A 385 -33.81 -5.73 0.51
CA LYS A 385 -33.67 -4.47 -0.23
C LYS A 385 -32.75 -3.46 0.49
N LYS A 386 -32.98 -3.27 1.80
CA LYS A 386 -32.14 -2.34 2.59
C LYS A 386 -30.68 -2.79 2.64
N VAL A 387 -30.46 -4.07 2.88
CA VAL A 387 -29.11 -4.66 2.91
C VAL A 387 -28.45 -4.56 1.54
N GLN A 388 -29.15 -4.89 0.45
CA GLN A 388 -28.61 -4.80 -0.90
C GLN A 388 -28.27 -3.36 -1.27
N GLN A 389 -29.11 -2.38 -0.93
CA GLN A 389 -28.82 -0.95 -1.14
C GLN A 389 -27.62 -0.47 -0.32
N ALA A 390 -27.47 -0.92 0.92
CA ALA A 390 -26.30 -0.64 1.74
C ALA A 390 -25.02 -1.25 1.14
N MET A 391 -25.10 -2.49 0.63
CA MET A 391 -23.99 -3.12 -0.08
C MET A 391 -23.57 -2.34 -1.32
N GLU A 392 -24.52 -1.95 -2.17
CA GLU A 392 -24.22 -1.11 -3.35
C GLU A 392 -23.59 0.22 -2.97
N TRP A 393 -24.12 0.87 -1.94
CA TRP A 393 -23.61 2.16 -1.47
C TRP A 393 -22.16 2.05 -0.98
N PHE A 394 -21.91 1.25 0.05
CA PHE A 394 -20.61 1.18 0.69
C PHE A 394 -19.53 0.53 -0.17
N SER A 395 -19.87 -0.37 -1.10
CA SER A 395 -18.91 -0.94 -2.06
C SER A 395 -18.55 0.01 -3.19
N GLY A 396 -19.32 1.07 -3.40
CA GLY A 396 -19.15 1.98 -4.52
C GLY A 396 -19.32 1.31 -5.89
N VAL A 397 -20.10 0.21 -5.95
CA VAL A 397 -20.28 -0.57 -7.18
C VAL A 397 -20.93 0.22 -8.32
N GLY A 398 -21.61 1.31 -8.00
CA GLY A 398 -22.18 2.21 -9.02
C GLY A 398 -21.17 2.71 -10.04
N GLU A 399 -19.90 2.81 -9.67
CA GLU A 399 -18.79 3.23 -10.55
C GLU A 399 -18.65 2.32 -11.78
N ILE A 400 -18.86 1.01 -11.64
CA ILE A 400 -18.71 0.07 -12.76
C ILE A 400 -19.82 0.16 -13.80
N LYS A 401 -20.93 0.89 -13.53
CA LYS A 401 -22.05 1.05 -14.46
C LYS A 401 -21.64 1.68 -15.78
N VAL A 402 -20.55 2.46 -15.78
CA VAL A 402 -19.99 3.08 -16.98
C VAL A 402 -18.61 2.53 -17.29
N ALA A 403 -18.24 2.54 -18.56
CA ALA A 403 -16.91 2.08 -18.97
C ALA A 403 -15.81 2.93 -18.31
N PRO A 404 -14.75 2.32 -17.76
CA PRO A 404 -13.58 3.05 -17.30
C PRO A 404 -12.96 3.87 -18.42
N LYS A 405 -12.57 5.12 -18.11
CA LYS A 405 -11.95 6.03 -19.08
C LYS A 405 -10.47 5.74 -19.32
N GLU A 406 -9.78 5.29 -18.27
CA GLU A 406 -8.36 5.02 -18.27
C GLU A 406 -8.09 3.55 -17.93
N PRO A 407 -7.01 2.95 -18.45
CA PRO A 407 -6.62 1.60 -18.08
C PRO A 407 -6.11 1.52 -16.64
N GLY A 408 -6.23 0.34 -16.05
CA GLY A 408 -5.75 0.07 -14.70
C GLY A 408 -6.70 0.53 -13.60
N MET A 409 -6.33 0.19 -12.40
CA MET A 409 -6.91 0.66 -11.14
C MET A 409 -5.87 0.53 -10.03
N ASP A 410 -6.12 1.16 -8.88
CA ASP A 410 -5.30 0.94 -7.71
C ASP A 410 -5.34 -0.54 -7.29
N ILE A 411 -4.17 -1.14 -7.02
CA ILE A 411 -4.08 -2.57 -6.63
C ILE A 411 -4.85 -2.84 -5.34
N ASP A 412 -4.96 -1.87 -4.44
CA ASP A 412 -5.71 -2.00 -3.20
C ASP A 412 -7.23 -2.09 -3.44
N ALA A 413 -7.74 -1.66 -4.59
CA ALA A 413 -9.13 -1.87 -4.98
C ALA A 413 -9.48 -3.36 -5.16
N PHE A 414 -8.54 -4.17 -5.64
CA PHE A 414 -8.71 -5.63 -5.68
C PHE A 414 -8.76 -6.24 -4.27
N ASN A 415 -8.02 -5.68 -3.33
CA ASN A 415 -7.99 -6.12 -1.94
C ASN A 415 -9.26 -5.70 -1.15
N THR A 416 -9.73 -4.47 -1.35
CA THR A 416 -10.71 -3.83 -0.46
C THR A 416 -12.12 -3.76 -1.03
N SER A 417 -12.30 -3.37 -2.29
CA SER A 417 -13.61 -3.07 -2.87
C SER A 417 -14.15 -4.16 -3.80
N LEU A 418 -13.30 -4.96 -4.43
CA LEU A 418 -13.70 -5.92 -5.44
C LEU A 418 -14.76 -6.92 -4.93
N MET A 419 -14.50 -7.58 -3.79
CA MET A 419 -15.43 -8.58 -3.24
C MET A 419 -16.78 -7.96 -2.85
N GLY A 420 -16.78 -6.73 -2.34
CA GLY A 420 -18.00 -5.98 -2.06
C GLY A 420 -18.78 -5.65 -3.33
N ARG A 421 -18.11 -5.25 -4.40
CA ARG A 421 -18.71 -4.98 -5.71
C ARG A 421 -19.30 -6.24 -6.34
N MET A 422 -18.55 -7.35 -6.29
CA MET A 422 -19.04 -8.65 -6.77
C MET A 422 -20.27 -9.10 -5.98
N ALA A 423 -20.21 -9.08 -4.65
CA ALA A 423 -21.32 -9.46 -3.78
C ALA A 423 -22.58 -8.63 -4.07
N SER A 424 -22.44 -7.31 -4.23
CA SER A 424 -23.55 -6.39 -4.50
C SER A 424 -24.27 -6.73 -5.81
N VAL A 425 -23.52 -7.12 -6.85
CA VAL A 425 -24.12 -7.53 -8.13
C VAL A 425 -24.72 -8.95 -8.03
N ILE A 426 -24.05 -9.87 -7.35
CA ILE A 426 -24.54 -11.26 -7.16
C ILE A 426 -25.86 -11.28 -6.37
N MET A 427 -26.04 -10.37 -5.42
CA MET A 427 -27.27 -10.25 -4.63
C MET A 427 -28.53 -9.83 -5.41
N LEU A 428 -28.38 -9.26 -6.60
CA LEU A 428 -29.52 -8.86 -7.43
C LEU A 428 -30.33 -10.08 -7.89
N GLU A 429 -31.60 -9.86 -8.23
CA GLU A 429 -32.46 -10.86 -8.86
C GLU A 429 -31.97 -11.21 -10.26
N ASP A 430 -32.16 -12.47 -10.69
CA ASP A 430 -31.70 -12.99 -11.97
C ASP A 430 -32.52 -12.42 -13.13
N THR A 431 -32.14 -11.27 -13.59
CA THR A 431 -32.79 -10.46 -14.62
C THR A 431 -31.76 -10.04 -15.69
N PRO A 432 -32.25 -9.60 -16.87
CA PRO A 432 -31.34 -8.99 -17.87
C PRO A 432 -30.50 -7.84 -17.32
N TYR A 433 -31.00 -7.10 -16.32
CA TYR A 433 -30.24 -6.03 -15.66
C TYR A 433 -29.05 -6.59 -14.86
N LYS A 434 -29.24 -7.64 -14.04
CA LYS A 434 -28.13 -8.30 -13.33
C LYS A 434 -27.08 -8.82 -14.29
N TYR A 435 -27.51 -9.48 -15.38
CA TYR A 435 -26.60 -10.01 -16.38
C TYR A 435 -25.72 -8.90 -16.99
N ALA A 436 -26.34 -7.80 -17.42
CA ALA A 436 -25.59 -6.65 -17.95
C ALA A 436 -24.67 -6.02 -16.89
N TYR A 437 -25.10 -5.99 -15.62
CA TYR A 437 -24.27 -5.48 -14.54
C TYR A 437 -23.07 -6.41 -14.24
N MET A 438 -23.24 -7.75 -14.37
CA MET A 438 -22.11 -8.68 -14.29
C MET A 438 -21.14 -8.50 -15.46
N GLN A 439 -21.63 -8.19 -16.68
CA GLN A 439 -20.75 -7.81 -17.80
C GLN A 439 -19.98 -6.51 -17.50
N ALA A 440 -20.62 -5.52 -16.88
CA ALA A 440 -19.95 -4.30 -16.44
C ALA A 440 -18.89 -4.56 -15.37
N LEU A 441 -19.16 -5.47 -14.44
CA LEU A 441 -18.20 -5.93 -13.43
C LEU A 441 -16.99 -6.62 -14.07
N SER A 442 -17.23 -7.55 -14.99
CA SER A 442 -16.17 -8.21 -15.76
C SER A 442 -15.31 -7.20 -16.53
N ARG A 443 -15.94 -6.24 -17.22
CA ARG A 443 -15.26 -5.14 -17.92
C ARG A 443 -14.39 -4.31 -16.98
N TRP A 444 -14.87 -4.01 -15.78
CA TRP A 444 -14.13 -3.25 -14.77
C TRP A 444 -12.91 -4.03 -14.27
N ILE A 445 -13.07 -5.32 -13.97
CA ILE A 445 -11.98 -6.22 -13.53
C ILE A 445 -10.93 -6.35 -14.65
N ASP A 446 -11.38 -6.59 -15.89
CA ASP A 446 -10.50 -6.66 -17.06
C ASP A 446 -9.69 -5.39 -17.26
N ASN A 447 -10.36 -4.23 -17.17
CA ASN A 447 -9.69 -2.94 -17.28
C ASN A 447 -8.64 -2.71 -16.20
N GLY A 448 -8.93 -3.12 -14.95
CA GLY A 448 -8.03 -3.00 -13.82
C GLY A 448 -6.73 -3.77 -13.97
N MET A 449 -6.72 -4.81 -14.81
CA MET A 449 -5.55 -5.65 -15.09
C MET A 449 -4.79 -5.24 -16.36
N LYS A 450 -5.19 -4.17 -17.05
CA LYS A 450 -4.44 -3.63 -18.19
C LYS A 450 -3.18 -2.91 -17.73
N HIS A 451 -2.16 -2.92 -18.60
CA HIS A 451 -0.97 -2.12 -18.37
C HIS A 451 -1.29 -0.62 -18.35
N THR A 452 -0.63 0.09 -17.45
CA THR A 452 -0.80 1.53 -17.27
C THR A 452 0.49 2.28 -17.62
N GLU A 453 0.37 3.55 -17.98
CA GLU A 453 1.47 4.41 -18.34
C GLU A 453 2.09 5.09 -17.10
N GLY A 454 3.40 5.40 -17.17
CA GLY A 454 4.12 6.12 -16.12
C GLY A 454 3.98 5.52 -14.73
N LEU A 455 3.81 6.35 -13.69
CA LEU A 455 3.62 5.91 -12.30
C LEU A 455 2.16 5.71 -11.91
N ARG A 456 1.23 5.69 -12.88
CA ARG A 456 -0.16 5.32 -12.60
C ARG A 456 -0.23 3.88 -12.09
N PRO A 457 -1.09 3.57 -11.12
CA PRO A 457 -1.28 2.19 -10.72
C PRO A 457 -1.98 1.41 -11.84
N CYS A 458 -1.81 0.19 -12.10
CA CYS A 458 -1.34 -0.92 -11.29
C CYS A 458 -0.23 -1.71 -12.04
N PHE A 459 -0.62 -2.56 -13.04
CA PHE A 459 0.26 -3.50 -13.75
C PHE A 459 1.15 -2.82 -14.80
N LYS A 460 2.42 -3.23 -14.86
CA LYS A 460 3.42 -2.76 -15.82
C LYS A 460 3.94 -3.89 -16.70
N ARG A 461 4.53 -3.51 -17.85
CA ARG A 461 5.05 -4.49 -18.83
C ARG A 461 6.24 -5.30 -18.31
N ASP A 462 7.01 -4.77 -17.36
CA ASP A 462 8.12 -5.48 -16.71
C ASP A 462 7.65 -6.45 -15.60
N GLY A 463 6.35 -6.55 -15.36
CA GLY A 463 5.74 -7.32 -14.29
C GLY A 463 5.67 -6.60 -12.94
N SER A 464 6.13 -5.35 -12.85
CA SER A 464 5.95 -4.52 -11.66
C SER A 464 4.48 -4.20 -11.42
N VAL A 465 4.13 -4.02 -10.15
CA VAL A 465 2.81 -3.54 -9.73
C VAL A 465 2.99 -2.26 -8.94
N VAL A 466 2.62 -1.14 -9.55
CA VAL A 466 2.82 0.19 -8.97
C VAL A 466 1.70 0.55 -7.98
N HIS A 467 2.12 0.96 -6.79
CA HIS A 467 1.32 1.61 -5.75
C HIS A 467 2.22 2.63 -5.04
N HIS A 468 1.68 3.70 -4.46
CA HIS A 468 2.49 4.80 -3.89
C HIS A 468 3.59 5.31 -4.84
N LYS A 469 3.26 5.34 -6.16
CA LYS A 469 4.16 5.87 -7.21
C LYS A 469 5.49 5.11 -7.41
N LYS A 470 5.58 3.87 -6.94
CA LYS A 470 6.69 2.94 -7.17
C LYS A 470 6.16 1.50 -7.22
N SER A 471 6.92 0.54 -7.72
CA SER A 471 6.58 -0.89 -7.56
C SER A 471 6.49 -1.25 -6.07
N TYR A 472 5.38 -1.88 -5.67
CA TYR A 472 5.09 -2.12 -4.26
C TYR A 472 4.59 -3.54 -3.99
N PRO A 473 5.51 -4.52 -3.83
CA PRO A 473 5.15 -5.94 -3.67
C PRO A 473 4.19 -6.25 -2.52
N ALA A 474 4.31 -5.57 -1.37
CA ALA A 474 3.45 -5.81 -0.21
C ALA A 474 1.97 -5.48 -0.50
N TYR A 475 1.69 -4.38 -1.21
CA TYR A 475 0.35 -4.07 -1.67
C TYR A 475 -0.12 -5.00 -2.80
N ALA A 476 0.80 -5.36 -3.72
CA ALA A 476 0.51 -6.32 -4.78
C ALA A 476 0.02 -7.66 -4.22
N THR A 477 0.67 -8.19 -3.18
CA THR A 477 0.25 -9.43 -2.50
C THR A 477 -1.20 -9.36 -2.01
N GLY A 478 -1.59 -8.26 -1.35
CA GLY A 478 -2.96 -8.04 -0.92
C GLY A 478 -3.96 -8.02 -2.08
N GLY A 479 -3.63 -7.29 -3.14
CA GLY A 479 -4.47 -7.17 -4.34
C GLY A 479 -4.56 -8.45 -5.17
N PHE A 480 -3.49 -9.21 -5.28
CA PHE A 480 -3.49 -10.49 -5.99
C PHE A 480 -4.51 -11.46 -5.40
N THR A 481 -4.73 -11.47 -4.07
CA THR A 481 -5.76 -12.30 -3.46
C THR A 481 -7.13 -12.08 -4.10
N GLY A 482 -7.56 -10.82 -4.21
CA GLY A 482 -8.84 -10.49 -4.85
C GLY A 482 -8.82 -10.74 -6.37
N ALA A 483 -7.71 -10.40 -7.03
CA ALA A 483 -7.56 -10.54 -8.48
C ALA A 483 -7.66 -12.01 -8.93
N VAL A 484 -6.88 -12.92 -8.32
CA VAL A 484 -6.91 -14.35 -8.69
C VAL A 484 -8.23 -15.02 -8.34
N ASP A 485 -8.84 -14.62 -7.20
CA ASP A 485 -10.17 -15.12 -6.81
C ASP A 485 -11.23 -14.70 -7.84
N ALA A 486 -11.23 -13.44 -8.29
CA ALA A 486 -12.17 -12.94 -9.29
C ALA A 486 -11.96 -13.63 -10.65
N VAL A 487 -10.70 -13.77 -11.10
CA VAL A 487 -10.38 -14.47 -12.35
C VAL A 487 -10.88 -15.91 -12.30
N TRP A 488 -10.66 -16.61 -11.20
CA TRP A 488 -11.17 -17.97 -11.02
C TRP A 488 -12.70 -18.03 -11.01
N MET A 489 -13.37 -17.12 -10.30
CA MET A 489 -14.84 -17.10 -10.25
C MET A 489 -15.46 -16.86 -11.62
N LEU A 490 -14.89 -15.99 -12.43
CA LEU A 490 -15.41 -15.63 -13.74
C LEU A 490 -14.93 -16.55 -14.87
N SER A 491 -13.88 -17.34 -14.67
CA SER A 491 -13.31 -18.19 -15.73
C SER A 491 -14.32 -19.19 -16.30
N LYS A 492 -14.25 -19.44 -17.61
CA LYS A 492 -15.11 -20.40 -18.33
C LYS A 492 -16.62 -20.07 -18.26
N THR A 493 -16.96 -18.80 -18.09
CA THR A 493 -18.31 -18.25 -18.17
C THR A 493 -18.35 -17.10 -19.18
N GLY A 494 -19.54 -16.63 -19.54
CA GLY A 494 -19.70 -15.43 -20.39
C GLY A 494 -19.16 -14.12 -19.75
N PHE A 495 -18.65 -14.19 -18.52
CA PHE A 495 -18.06 -13.07 -17.78
C PHE A 495 -16.55 -13.18 -17.63
N ALA A 496 -15.88 -14.12 -18.31
CA ALA A 496 -14.42 -14.24 -18.27
C ALA A 496 -13.74 -12.98 -18.77
N ILE A 497 -12.63 -12.61 -18.11
CA ILE A 497 -11.79 -11.48 -18.56
C ILE A 497 -11.04 -11.83 -19.87
N SER A 498 -10.43 -10.82 -20.50
CA SER A 498 -9.63 -11.01 -21.72
C SER A 498 -8.36 -11.83 -21.46
N LYS A 499 -7.87 -12.51 -22.51
CA LYS A 499 -6.60 -13.24 -22.45
C LYS A 499 -5.43 -12.33 -22.09
N GLN A 500 -5.44 -11.07 -22.57
CA GLN A 500 -4.38 -10.12 -22.29
C GLN A 500 -4.35 -9.72 -20.81
N SER A 501 -5.47 -9.37 -20.21
CA SER A 501 -5.55 -9.01 -18.79
C SER A 501 -5.20 -10.19 -17.88
N HIS A 502 -5.62 -11.42 -18.27
CA HIS A 502 -5.20 -12.64 -17.59
C HIS A 502 -3.66 -12.83 -17.66
N GLN A 503 -3.06 -12.61 -18.85
CA GLN A 503 -1.61 -12.73 -19.03
C GLN A 503 -0.86 -11.67 -18.19
N ASN A 504 -1.35 -10.43 -18.14
CA ASN A 504 -0.73 -9.38 -17.33
C ASN A 504 -0.69 -9.75 -15.84
N LEU A 505 -1.77 -10.33 -15.31
CA LEU A 505 -1.79 -10.85 -13.94
C LEU A 505 -0.79 -11.99 -13.75
N LYS A 506 -0.74 -12.93 -14.69
CA LYS A 506 0.24 -14.04 -14.68
C LYS A 506 1.67 -13.51 -14.70
N ASP A 507 1.97 -12.56 -15.57
CA ASP A 507 3.32 -11.96 -15.70
C ASP A 507 3.75 -11.26 -14.40
N ALA A 508 2.84 -10.55 -13.73
CA ALA A 508 3.12 -9.92 -12.45
C ALA A 508 3.37 -10.94 -11.32
N LEU A 509 2.59 -12.03 -11.27
CA LEU A 509 2.83 -13.14 -10.34
C LEU A 509 4.18 -13.81 -10.59
N MET A 510 4.51 -14.08 -11.87
CA MET A 510 5.78 -14.70 -12.25
C MET A 510 6.98 -13.77 -12.02
N ALA A 511 6.80 -12.44 -12.15
CA ALA A 511 7.80 -11.46 -11.76
C ALA A 511 8.05 -11.49 -10.26
N MET A 512 6.98 -11.53 -9.46
CA MET A 512 7.09 -11.65 -7.99
C MET A 512 7.82 -12.93 -7.58
N LYS A 513 7.48 -14.07 -8.17
CA LYS A 513 8.16 -15.36 -7.95
C LYS A 513 9.64 -15.27 -8.31
N PHE A 514 10.00 -14.48 -9.34
CA PHE A 514 11.38 -14.31 -9.79
C PHE A 514 12.24 -13.51 -8.79
N TYR A 515 11.76 -12.42 -8.19
CA TYR A 515 12.54 -11.61 -7.27
C TYR A 515 12.39 -12.01 -5.78
N CYS A 516 11.53 -12.96 -5.43
CA CYS A 516 11.43 -13.48 -4.07
C CYS A 516 12.43 -14.60 -3.80
N TYR A 517 12.99 -14.63 -2.62
CA TYR A 517 13.79 -15.73 -2.10
C TYR A 517 13.09 -16.37 -0.90
N ASP A 518 12.85 -17.66 -0.96
CA ASP A 518 12.13 -18.42 0.07
C ASP A 518 10.80 -17.77 0.51
N GLY A 519 10.10 -17.20 -0.46
CA GLY A 519 8.82 -16.49 -0.24
C GLY A 519 8.94 -15.05 0.26
N TYR A 520 10.12 -14.54 0.58
CA TYR A 520 10.33 -13.19 1.08
C TYR A 520 10.73 -12.21 -0.02
N PHE A 521 10.26 -10.98 0.10
CA PHE A 521 10.70 -9.89 -0.76
C PHE A 521 12.11 -9.42 -0.39
N PRO A 522 12.91 -8.96 -1.36
CA PRO A 522 14.15 -8.25 -1.06
C PRO A 522 13.87 -7.01 -0.20
N LEU A 523 14.76 -6.74 0.77
CA LEU A 523 14.62 -5.64 1.71
C LEU A 523 14.36 -4.28 1.03
N ALA A 524 15.11 -3.97 -0.03
CA ALA A 524 14.96 -2.73 -0.79
C ALA A 524 13.65 -2.62 -1.59
N MET A 525 12.89 -3.72 -1.75
CA MET A 525 11.59 -3.77 -2.43
C MET A 525 10.41 -3.85 -1.47
N SER A 526 10.64 -3.93 -0.17
CA SER A 526 9.60 -4.14 0.85
C SER A 526 8.74 -2.89 1.14
N GLY A 527 9.05 -1.74 0.55
CA GLY A 527 8.40 -0.46 0.83
C GLY A 527 8.64 -0.02 2.28
N ARG A 528 7.58 0.27 3.03
CA ARG A 528 7.66 0.61 4.47
C ARG A 528 7.57 -0.60 5.41
N HIS A 529 7.74 -1.81 4.91
CA HIS A 529 7.62 -3.05 5.68
C HIS A 529 8.87 -3.92 5.56
N PRO A 530 10.04 -3.43 5.99
CA PRO A 530 11.27 -4.22 5.96
C PRO A 530 11.19 -5.46 6.84
N ASP A 531 10.29 -5.50 7.83
CA ASP A 531 9.98 -6.65 8.67
C ASP A 531 9.34 -7.85 7.95
N GLY A 532 9.18 -7.78 6.61
CA GLY A 532 8.64 -8.86 5.81
C GLY A 532 7.11 -8.97 5.82
N LYS A 533 6.41 -7.90 6.20
CA LYS A 533 4.96 -7.81 5.98
C LYS A 533 4.68 -7.86 4.47
N GLY A 534 4.08 -8.92 4.04
CA GLY A 534 3.86 -9.18 2.63
C GLY A 534 4.92 -10.12 2.07
N THR A 535 4.57 -11.38 2.01
CA THR A 535 5.37 -12.44 1.42
C THR A 535 4.65 -13.00 0.20
N LEU A 536 5.35 -13.79 -0.60
CA LEU A 536 4.74 -14.57 -1.66
C LEU A 536 3.71 -15.54 -1.04
N ILE A 537 2.51 -15.58 -1.60
CA ILE A 537 1.42 -16.45 -1.16
C ILE A 537 1.22 -17.57 -2.19
N PRO A 538 1.52 -18.84 -1.88
CA PRO A 538 1.38 -19.97 -2.80
C PRO A 538 -0.03 -20.11 -3.38
N GLU A 539 -1.05 -19.84 -2.58
CA GLU A 539 -2.47 -19.94 -2.96
C GLU A 539 -2.84 -19.03 -4.15
N HIS A 540 -2.11 -17.94 -4.39
CA HIS A 540 -2.33 -17.09 -5.57
C HIS A 540 -2.03 -17.87 -6.86
N TYR A 541 -0.96 -18.62 -6.88
CA TYR A 541 -0.52 -19.42 -8.01
C TYR A 541 -1.45 -20.62 -8.22
N GLU A 542 -1.83 -21.29 -7.15
CA GLU A 542 -2.79 -22.41 -7.17
C GLU A 542 -4.16 -21.98 -7.70
N ARG A 543 -4.66 -20.83 -7.22
CA ARG A 543 -5.96 -20.30 -7.62
C ARG A 543 -5.98 -19.90 -9.10
N LEU A 544 -4.95 -19.21 -9.56
CA LEU A 544 -4.84 -18.83 -10.97
C LEU A 544 -4.62 -20.07 -11.87
N ALA A 545 -3.83 -21.05 -11.42
CA ALA A 545 -3.65 -22.33 -12.13
C ALA A 545 -4.99 -23.07 -12.27
N LYS A 546 -5.82 -23.13 -11.21
CA LYS A 546 -7.17 -23.73 -11.21
C LYS A 546 -8.11 -22.99 -12.16
N ALA A 547 -7.95 -21.69 -12.35
CA ALA A 547 -8.72 -20.91 -13.33
C ALA A 547 -8.46 -21.40 -14.77
N GLY A 548 -7.25 -21.79 -15.08
CA GLY A 548 -6.81 -22.17 -16.43
C GLY A 548 -6.81 -20.96 -17.38
N SER A 549 -7.09 -21.18 -18.67
CA SER A 549 -7.26 -20.05 -19.59
C SER A 549 -8.67 -19.45 -19.51
N PRO A 550 -8.86 -18.15 -19.79
CA PRO A 550 -10.17 -17.49 -19.74
C PRO A 550 -11.23 -18.14 -20.63
N ASP A 551 -10.83 -18.62 -21.82
CA ASP A 551 -11.70 -19.27 -22.79
C ASP A 551 -11.92 -20.77 -22.54
N GLY A 552 -11.30 -21.33 -21.49
CA GLY A 552 -11.40 -22.75 -21.16
C GLY A 552 -10.58 -23.70 -22.06
N SER A 553 -9.79 -23.18 -23.00
CA SER A 553 -8.92 -23.99 -23.86
C SER A 553 -7.85 -24.75 -23.05
N LEU A 554 -7.44 -24.21 -21.91
CA LEU A 554 -6.58 -24.83 -20.91
C LEU A 554 -7.34 -25.00 -19.60
N ALA A 555 -7.56 -26.24 -19.15
CA ALA A 555 -8.33 -26.51 -17.94
C ALA A 555 -7.59 -26.09 -16.66
N VAL A 556 -6.26 -26.33 -16.61
CA VAL A 556 -5.36 -25.96 -15.52
C VAL A 556 -4.04 -25.46 -16.12
N ASP A 557 -3.54 -24.32 -15.63
CA ASP A 557 -2.23 -23.80 -16.05
C ASP A 557 -1.14 -24.31 -15.10
N ALA A 558 -0.57 -25.48 -15.40
CA ALA A 558 0.45 -26.14 -14.60
C ALA A 558 1.77 -25.31 -14.51
N SER A 559 2.04 -24.41 -15.45
CA SER A 559 3.29 -23.60 -15.44
C SER A 559 3.40 -22.67 -14.24
N LEU A 560 2.27 -22.31 -13.63
CA LEU A 560 2.23 -21.52 -12.39
C LEU A 560 2.68 -22.31 -11.15
N LEU A 561 2.53 -23.63 -11.20
CA LEU A 561 2.82 -24.55 -10.07
C LEU A 561 4.26 -25.09 -10.12
N GLU A 562 4.98 -24.85 -11.21
CA GLU A 562 6.36 -25.31 -11.34
C GLU A 562 7.26 -24.64 -10.32
N ASN A 563 8.00 -25.47 -9.55
CA ASN A 563 8.99 -25.03 -8.57
C ASN A 563 10.41 -24.94 -9.13
N ALA A 564 10.58 -25.10 -10.45
CA ALA A 564 11.90 -25.02 -11.05
C ALA A 564 12.52 -23.65 -10.78
N PRO A 565 13.79 -23.55 -10.34
CA PRO A 565 14.46 -22.29 -10.15
C PRO A 565 14.46 -21.52 -11.47
N GLN A 566 13.88 -20.33 -11.46
CA GLN A 566 13.99 -19.43 -12.63
C GLN A 566 15.43 -18.98 -12.72
N LYS A 567 16.03 -19.04 -13.91
CA LYS A 567 17.41 -18.60 -14.15
C LYS A 567 17.42 -17.32 -14.96
N GLY A 568 18.53 -16.56 -14.86
CA GLY A 568 18.79 -15.39 -15.67
C GLY A 568 18.61 -14.08 -14.93
N THR A 569 18.42 -13.02 -15.69
CA THR A 569 18.35 -11.66 -15.16
C THR A 569 17.08 -10.96 -15.63
N ARG A 570 16.47 -10.18 -14.73
CA ARG A 570 15.34 -9.28 -15.03
C ARG A 570 15.60 -7.90 -14.45
N THR A 571 15.24 -6.87 -15.20
CA THR A 571 15.24 -5.48 -14.75
C THR A 571 13.80 -5.01 -14.51
N PHE A 572 13.62 -4.16 -13.50
CA PHE A 572 12.32 -3.60 -13.10
C PHE A 572 12.43 -2.08 -13.10
N GLY A 573 12.10 -1.45 -14.23
CA GLY A 573 12.25 -0.01 -14.44
C GLY A 573 11.46 0.81 -13.44
N PHE A 574 10.25 0.38 -13.09
CA PHE A 574 9.37 1.05 -12.11
C PHE A 574 9.74 0.77 -10.64
N ASN A 575 10.85 0.10 -10.39
CA ASN A 575 11.42 -0.11 -9.06
C ASN A 575 12.87 0.35 -8.94
N CYS A 576 13.51 0.79 -10.01
CA CYS A 576 14.97 0.98 -10.10
C CYS A 576 15.72 -0.25 -9.57
N SER A 577 15.43 -1.44 -10.10
CA SER A 577 16.04 -2.66 -9.59
C SER A 577 16.36 -3.68 -10.67
N MET A 578 17.27 -4.57 -10.34
CA MET A 578 17.63 -5.74 -11.14
C MET A 578 17.69 -6.96 -10.22
N SER A 579 17.13 -8.07 -10.68
CA SER A 579 17.23 -9.36 -10.01
C SER A 579 17.95 -10.35 -10.93
N HIS A 580 18.92 -11.08 -10.37
CA HIS A 580 19.70 -12.08 -11.07
C HIS A 580 19.66 -13.41 -10.32
N ARG A 581 19.33 -14.50 -11.04
CA ARG A 581 19.26 -15.86 -10.50
C ARG A 581 20.26 -16.79 -11.14
N PHE A 582 20.95 -17.53 -10.29
CA PHE A 582 21.84 -18.61 -10.70
C PHE A 582 21.73 -19.78 -9.71
N GLY A 583 21.33 -20.95 -10.18
CA GLY A 583 21.04 -22.08 -9.28
C GLY A 583 19.98 -21.74 -8.23
N HIS A 584 20.32 -21.89 -6.97
CA HIS A 584 19.46 -21.52 -5.84
C HIS A 584 19.71 -20.08 -5.35
N ARG A 585 20.66 -19.36 -5.95
CA ARG A 585 21.03 -18.01 -5.54
C ARG A 585 20.16 -16.96 -6.22
N LEU A 586 19.89 -15.92 -5.49
CA LEU A 586 19.24 -14.70 -5.96
C LEU A 586 20.07 -13.50 -5.53
N VAL A 587 20.37 -12.61 -6.46
CA VAL A 587 20.90 -11.28 -6.16
C VAL A 587 19.88 -10.25 -6.57
N THR A 588 19.56 -9.33 -5.68
CA THR A 588 18.71 -8.17 -6.00
C THR A 588 19.50 -6.89 -5.75
N ILE A 589 19.53 -6.04 -6.76
CA ILE A 589 20.19 -4.74 -6.74
C ILE A 589 19.13 -3.68 -6.87
N ALA A 590 19.18 -2.62 -6.05
CA ALA A 590 18.19 -1.56 -6.08
C ALA A 590 18.78 -0.17 -5.87
N GLY A 591 18.24 0.78 -6.61
CA GLY A 591 18.52 2.20 -6.54
C GLY A 591 17.25 3.04 -6.40
N HIS A 592 17.42 4.35 -6.55
CA HIS A 592 16.35 5.33 -6.63
C HIS A 592 16.76 6.45 -7.60
N SER A 593 15.79 7.28 -7.97
CA SER A 593 16.01 8.34 -8.96
C SER A 593 15.17 9.58 -8.66
N ARG A 594 15.20 10.56 -9.56
CA ARG A 594 14.32 11.74 -9.47
C ARG A 594 12.84 11.44 -9.68
N TYR A 595 12.48 10.21 -10.01
CA TYR A 595 11.10 9.77 -10.22
C TYR A 595 10.63 8.75 -9.18
N LEU A 596 11.55 7.94 -8.68
CA LEU A 596 11.26 6.80 -7.81
C LEU A 596 11.98 6.98 -6.47
N TRP A 597 11.20 7.10 -5.41
CA TRP A 597 11.71 7.41 -4.07
C TRP A 597 12.70 6.37 -3.51
N ALA A 598 13.59 6.85 -2.64
CA ALA A 598 14.63 6.03 -2.02
C ALA A 598 14.06 5.00 -1.05
N ALA A 599 13.25 5.45 -0.12
CA ALA A 599 12.55 4.63 0.85
C ALA A 599 11.22 5.29 1.19
N GLU A 600 10.23 4.51 1.57
CA GLU A 600 9.03 5.00 2.24
C GLU A 600 9.22 4.81 3.74
N THR A 601 9.26 5.89 4.48
CA THR A 601 9.22 5.87 5.95
C THR A 601 7.90 6.44 6.41
N TYR A 602 7.41 6.00 7.56
CA TYR A 602 6.10 6.36 8.06
C TYR A 602 6.20 6.65 9.57
N GLN A 603 5.24 7.37 10.14
CA GLN A 603 5.25 7.68 11.57
C GLN A 603 5.43 6.46 12.48
N ASN A 604 5.00 5.29 12.03
CA ASN A 604 5.00 4.05 12.79
C ASN A 604 5.54 2.86 11.98
N ALA A 605 6.37 3.09 10.98
CA ALA A 605 6.99 2.02 10.20
C ALA A 605 8.26 2.53 9.49
N ASN A 606 9.27 1.68 9.42
CA ASN A 606 10.50 1.91 8.67
C ASN A 606 11.26 3.18 9.06
N HIS A 607 11.42 3.42 10.36
CA HIS A 607 12.04 4.64 10.87
C HIS A 607 13.51 4.81 10.45
N TYR A 608 14.22 3.73 10.12
CA TYR A 608 15.67 3.70 9.87
C TYR A 608 16.04 3.30 8.44
N GLY A 609 15.07 3.02 7.57
CA GLY A 609 15.31 2.42 6.26
C GLY A 609 15.73 3.36 5.14
N ARG A 610 16.15 4.59 5.39
CA ARG A 610 16.43 5.58 4.34
C ARG A 610 17.57 5.21 3.39
N TYR A 611 18.46 4.28 3.75
CA TYR A 611 19.56 3.81 2.90
C TYR A 611 19.21 2.58 2.05
N LEU A 612 17.97 2.07 2.11
CA LEU A 612 17.54 0.82 1.46
C LEU A 612 17.85 0.75 -0.04
N THR A 613 17.98 1.90 -0.71
CA THR A 613 18.22 1.98 -2.16
C THR A 613 19.43 2.82 -2.53
N HIS A 614 20.41 2.97 -1.64
CA HIS A 614 21.70 3.63 -1.95
C HIS A 614 22.62 2.69 -2.77
N GLY A 615 22.09 2.10 -3.85
CA GLY A 615 22.76 1.05 -4.60
C GLY A 615 22.93 -0.20 -3.73
N SER A 616 21.88 -0.65 -3.09
CA SER A 616 21.89 -1.88 -2.30
C SER A 616 22.01 -3.10 -3.21
N MET A 617 22.70 -4.13 -2.71
CA MET A 617 22.82 -5.42 -3.37
C MET A 617 22.68 -6.51 -2.30
N GLN A 618 21.59 -7.22 -2.34
CA GLN A 618 21.25 -8.24 -1.36
C GLN A 618 21.31 -9.62 -1.99
N THR A 619 22.06 -10.52 -1.39
CA THR A 619 22.09 -11.94 -1.78
C THR A 619 21.03 -12.71 -1.00
N ASN A 620 20.25 -13.52 -1.68
CA ASN A 620 19.19 -14.37 -1.12
C ASN A 620 18.08 -13.66 -0.32
N GLY A 621 18.05 -12.33 -0.32
CA GLY A 621 17.00 -11.54 0.34
C GLY A 621 16.90 -11.71 1.86
N LEU A 622 17.96 -12.16 2.52
CA LEU A 622 17.95 -12.43 3.95
C LEU A 622 17.93 -11.12 4.75
N PHE A 623 17.00 -11.04 5.69
CA PHE A 623 16.84 -9.93 6.63
C PHE A 623 16.36 -10.46 7.99
N ARG A 624 16.90 -9.92 9.06
CA ARG A 624 16.45 -10.14 10.43
C ARG A 624 16.37 -8.81 11.16
N GLN A 625 15.24 -8.53 11.78
CA GLN A 625 14.98 -7.26 12.47
C GLN A 625 15.89 -7.07 13.69
N ASP A 626 16.07 -8.11 14.50
CA ASP A 626 16.78 -8.02 15.76
C ASP A 626 18.29 -7.87 15.53
N GLY A 627 18.84 -6.73 15.97
CA GLY A 627 20.24 -6.41 15.84
C GLY A 627 20.68 -5.87 14.47
N TRP A 628 19.75 -5.64 13.50
CA TRP A 628 20.09 -5.16 12.17
C TRP A 628 20.73 -3.77 12.17
N ASP A 629 21.94 -3.64 11.62
CA ASP A 629 22.64 -2.37 11.48
C ASP A 629 22.14 -1.62 10.24
N TRP A 630 21.33 -0.60 10.45
CA TRP A 630 20.69 0.19 9.40
C TRP A 630 21.67 1.09 8.60
N CYS A 631 22.89 1.31 9.11
CA CYS A 631 23.92 2.00 8.37
C CYS A 631 24.67 1.09 7.39
N HIS A 632 24.60 -0.23 7.58
CA HIS A 632 25.34 -1.22 6.80
C HIS A 632 24.44 -2.16 6.00
N ILE A 633 23.52 -1.60 5.22
CA ILE A 633 22.69 -2.39 4.30
C ILE A 633 23.58 -2.95 3.17
N PRO A 634 23.53 -4.26 2.86
CA PRO A 634 24.42 -4.87 1.87
C PRO A 634 24.43 -4.13 0.52
N GLY A 635 25.61 -3.92 -0.03
CA GLY A 635 25.85 -3.22 -1.30
C GLY A 635 25.84 -1.69 -1.22
N THR A 636 25.28 -1.08 -0.16
CA THR A 636 25.13 0.38 -0.09
C THR A 636 26.46 1.10 0.14
N THR A 637 26.55 2.32 -0.38
CA THR A 637 27.54 3.32 -0.01
C THR A 637 26.83 4.40 0.79
N ALA A 638 27.15 4.53 2.08
CA ALA A 638 26.39 5.35 3.00
C ALA A 638 27.24 5.88 4.17
N ALA A 639 26.82 6.98 4.77
CA ALA A 639 27.43 7.52 5.99
C ALA A 639 27.02 6.67 7.21
N VAL A 640 27.99 6.37 8.09
CA VAL A 640 27.72 5.67 9.35
C VAL A 640 27.32 6.67 10.40
N LEU A 641 26.11 6.58 10.88
CA LEU A 641 25.47 7.53 11.78
C LEU A 641 25.07 6.85 13.10
N LEU A 642 24.94 7.64 14.15
CA LEU A 642 24.25 7.20 15.36
C LEU A 642 22.77 6.97 15.04
N MET A 643 22.12 5.99 15.66
CA MET A 643 20.72 5.61 15.39
C MET A 643 19.76 6.79 15.52
N GLU A 644 19.98 7.71 16.45
CA GLU A 644 19.19 8.93 16.58
C GLU A 644 19.23 9.83 15.35
N LYS A 645 20.37 9.87 14.65
CA LYS A 645 20.55 10.62 13.38
C LYS A 645 20.08 9.82 12.17
N MET A 646 20.03 8.50 12.28
CA MET A 646 19.45 7.63 11.25
C MET A 646 17.92 7.74 11.19
N LYS A 647 17.27 7.99 12.31
CA LYS A 647 15.81 8.05 12.37
C LYS A 647 15.26 9.11 11.41
N SER A 648 14.29 8.71 10.61
CA SER A 648 13.61 9.61 9.66
C SER A 648 12.78 10.66 10.39
N ASN A 649 12.85 11.89 9.92
CA ASN A 649 12.01 12.99 10.39
C ASN A 649 10.83 13.20 9.44
N VAL A 650 9.68 12.63 9.78
CA VAL A 650 8.47 12.61 8.93
C VAL A 650 7.63 13.89 9.06
N LEU A 651 8.12 14.93 9.75
CA LEU A 651 7.30 16.08 10.18
C LEU A 651 7.29 17.26 9.21
N ASN A 652 7.79 17.16 7.98
CA ASN A 652 8.02 18.36 7.20
C ASN A 652 7.75 18.35 5.78
N VAL A 653 6.83 17.61 5.39
CA VAL A 653 6.41 17.59 4.01
C VAL A 653 5.56 18.80 3.71
N ASP A 654 5.59 19.25 2.48
CA ASP A 654 4.74 20.30 1.93
C ASP A 654 3.25 20.01 2.11
N GLN A 655 2.76 19.94 3.32
CA GLN A 655 1.34 19.86 3.75
C GLN A 655 0.50 18.70 3.19
N TYR A 656 1.07 17.77 2.39
CA TYR A 656 0.23 16.78 1.70
C TYR A 656 0.01 15.50 2.49
N SER A 657 0.94 15.07 3.30
CA SER A 657 0.74 13.85 4.06
C SER A 657 1.25 13.86 5.47
N GLY A 658 2.11 14.59 5.97
CA GLY A 658 2.54 14.64 7.38
C GLY A 658 2.81 13.31 8.10
N TYR A 659 2.57 12.18 7.43
CA TYR A 659 2.65 10.83 7.99
C TYR A 659 3.72 9.95 7.33
N GLU A 660 4.25 10.37 6.18
CA GLU A 660 5.18 9.60 5.38
C GLU A 660 6.26 10.47 4.76
N GLU A 661 7.44 9.89 4.56
CA GLU A 661 8.56 10.48 3.86
C GLU A 661 8.94 9.60 2.68
N MET A 662 9.00 10.17 1.49
CA MET A 662 9.39 9.53 0.24
C MET A 662 10.33 10.47 -0.53
N LEU A 663 11.62 10.46 -0.19
CA LEU A 663 12.60 11.36 -0.78
C LEU A 663 13.03 10.89 -2.17
N LEU A 664 13.11 11.83 -3.11
CA LEU A 664 13.65 11.62 -4.44
C LEU A 664 15.10 12.10 -4.53
N SER A 665 15.85 11.56 -5.47
CA SER A 665 17.11 12.16 -5.91
C SER A 665 16.84 13.28 -6.92
N ASP A 666 17.85 14.08 -7.26
CA ASP A 666 17.85 14.95 -8.44
C ASP A 666 18.44 14.23 -9.67
N GLU A 667 19.06 13.06 -9.46
CA GLU A 667 19.66 12.24 -10.51
C GLU A 667 18.62 11.27 -11.12
N TRP A 668 18.65 11.15 -12.44
CA TRP A 668 17.75 10.23 -13.14
C TRP A 668 18.39 8.87 -13.45
N PHE A 669 19.72 8.79 -13.47
CA PHE A 669 20.44 7.59 -13.88
C PHE A 669 20.43 6.54 -12.77
N ALA A 670 19.43 5.67 -12.80
CA ALA A 670 19.36 4.49 -11.93
C ALA A 670 18.51 3.39 -12.61
N GLY A 671 19.16 2.31 -13.06
CA GLY A 671 18.48 1.20 -13.72
C GLY A 671 19.45 0.22 -14.33
N GLY A 672 18.92 -0.77 -15.03
CA GLY A 672 19.73 -1.88 -15.54
C GLY A 672 19.42 -2.26 -16.98
N VAL A 673 20.23 -3.18 -17.49
CA VAL A 673 20.08 -3.83 -18.79
C VAL A 673 20.29 -5.34 -18.63
N THR A 674 19.58 -6.12 -19.41
CA THR A 674 19.78 -7.59 -19.49
C THR A 674 20.44 -7.96 -20.81
N HIS A 675 21.17 -9.08 -20.85
CA HIS A 675 21.81 -9.58 -22.04
C HIS A 675 21.49 -11.05 -22.23
N LYS A 676 20.86 -11.39 -23.37
CA LYS A 676 20.41 -12.75 -23.72
C LYS A 676 19.48 -13.36 -22.64
N GLY A 677 18.90 -12.54 -21.75
CA GLY A 677 18.12 -13.00 -20.60
C GLY A 677 18.92 -13.74 -19.52
N VAL A 678 20.24 -13.84 -19.65
CA VAL A 678 21.14 -14.62 -18.76
C VAL A 678 21.93 -13.72 -17.85
N SER A 679 22.62 -12.73 -18.42
CA SER A 679 23.45 -11.76 -17.69
C SER A 679 22.76 -10.40 -17.60
N GLY A 680 23.25 -9.55 -16.73
CA GLY A 680 22.75 -8.18 -16.63
C GLY A 680 23.69 -7.25 -15.91
N SER A 681 23.44 -5.96 -16.06
CA SER A 681 24.15 -4.94 -15.32
C SER A 681 23.21 -3.84 -14.83
N PHE A 682 23.58 -3.22 -13.70
CA PHE A 682 22.84 -2.12 -13.09
C PHE A 682 23.80 -0.98 -12.80
N GLY A 683 23.39 0.26 -13.07
CA GLY A 683 24.16 1.46 -12.78
C GLY A 683 23.31 2.52 -12.09
N MET A 684 23.96 3.33 -11.25
CA MET A 684 23.33 4.39 -10.50
C MET A 684 24.26 5.56 -10.26
N LYS A 685 23.76 6.79 -10.47
CA LYS A 685 24.30 8.01 -9.86
C LYS A 685 23.59 8.23 -8.55
N LEU A 686 24.26 7.95 -7.44
CA LEU A 686 23.74 8.19 -6.10
C LEU A 686 23.91 9.65 -5.72
N HIS A 687 22.86 10.29 -5.23
CA HIS A 687 22.89 11.58 -4.57
C HIS A 687 21.84 11.62 -3.45
N GLU A 688 22.28 11.64 -2.20
CA GLU A 688 21.39 11.70 -1.03
C GLU A 688 20.68 13.06 -0.96
N HIS A 689 19.48 13.10 -0.43
CA HIS A 689 18.70 14.33 -0.32
C HIS A 689 19.29 15.29 0.73
N ASP A 690 19.28 16.62 0.45
CA ASP A 690 19.81 17.68 1.32
C ASP A 690 19.13 17.78 2.69
N LYS A 691 17.97 17.19 2.86
CA LYS A 691 17.33 17.03 4.19
C LYS A 691 18.24 16.30 5.18
N TYR A 692 19.10 15.41 4.66
CA TYR A 692 20.08 14.63 5.44
C TYR A 692 21.51 14.96 5.04
N ASN A 693 22.12 14.16 4.15
CA ASN A 693 23.49 14.39 3.70
C ASN A 693 23.54 14.64 2.19
N GLY A 694 23.16 15.83 1.75
CA GLY A 694 23.22 16.21 0.33
C GLY A 694 24.64 16.30 -0.25
N SER A 695 25.69 16.11 0.55
CA SER A 695 27.06 16.01 0.06
C SER A 695 27.45 14.58 -0.34
N LEU A 696 26.66 13.55 0.03
CA LEU A 696 26.94 12.17 -0.35
C LEU A 696 26.58 11.92 -1.79
N ARG A 697 27.60 11.65 -2.60
CA ARG A 697 27.48 11.27 -4.01
C ARG A 697 28.34 10.06 -4.31
N ALA A 698 27.93 9.27 -5.30
CA ALA A 698 28.71 8.15 -5.82
C ALA A 698 28.19 7.72 -7.20
N ARG A 699 29.07 7.11 -8.00
CA ARG A 699 28.69 6.33 -9.20
C ARG A 699 28.90 4.88 -8.87
N LYS A 700 27.86 4.09 -9.04
CA LYS A 700 27.87 2.68 -8.66
C LYS A 700 27.43 1.84 -9.84
N SER A 701 28.06 0.67 -10.01
CA SER A 701 27.68 -0.29 -11.02
C SER A 701 27.88 -1.72 -10.55
N PHE A 702 27.03 -2.62 -11.04
CA PHE A 702 26.98 -4.02 -10.71
C PHE A 702 26.82 -4.82 -12.00
N PHE A 703 27.69 -5.82 -12.21
CA PHE A 703 27.73 -6.63 -13.41
C PHE A 703 27.57 -8.10 -13.03
N ALA A 704 26.44 -8.69 -13.36
CA ALA A 704 26.07 -10.05 -12.98
C ALA A 704 26.26 -11.03 -14.16
N PHE A 705 27.10 -12.04 -13.92
CA PHE A 705 27.43 -13.09 -14.87
C PHE A 705 27.35 -14.45 -14.17
N GLU A 706 26.41 -15.30 -14.53
CA GLU A 706 26.23 -16.61 -13.87
C GLU A 706 26.30 -16.54 -12.34
N ASN A 707 27.34 -17.12 -11.73
CA ASN A 707 27.55 -17.16 -10.28
C ASN A 707 28.42 -16.01 -9.73
N ARG A 708 28.63 -14.96 -10.51
CA ARG A 708 29.51 -13.82 -10.15
C ARG A 708 28.81 -12.48 -10.29
N VAL A 709 29.14 -11.57 -9.41
CA VAL A 709 28.79 -10.15 -9.54
C VAL A 709 30.03 -9.31 -9.32
N VAL A 710 30.41 -8.53 -10.33
CA VAL A 710 31.49 -7.54 -10.23
C VAL A 710 30.89 -6.19 -9.86
N CYS A 711 31.45 -5.53 -8.85
CA CYS A 711 30.94 -4.27 -8.30
C CYS A 711 32.01 -3.20 -8.38
N LEU A 712 31.67 -2.08 -9.02
CA LEU A 712 32.54 -0.90 -9.13
C LEU A 712 31.87 0.32 -8.54
N GLY A 713 32.67 1.14 -7.83
CA GLY A 713 32.25 2.45 -7.35
C GLY A 713 33.33 3.50 -7.60
N SER A 714 32.91 4.68 -8.02
CA SER A 714 33.77 5.84 -8.19
C SER A 714 33.10 7.13 -7.79
N ASP A 715 33.84 8.22 -7.77
CA ASP A 715 33.30 9.55 -7.47
C ASP A 715 32.53 9.57 -6.15
N ILE A 716 33.02 8.81 -5.14
CA ILE A 716 32.43 8.80 -3.81
C ILE A 716 32.87 10.07 -3.11
N GLU A 717 31.92 10.92 -2.76
CA GLU A 717 32.13 12.19 -2.08
C GLU A 717 31.20 12.30 -0.85
N SER A 718 31.72 12.86 0.23
CA SER A 718 30.97 13.32 1.39
C SER A 718 31.75 14.34 2.17
N SER A 719 31.10 15.41 2.60
CA SER A 719 31.70 16.44 3.46
C SER A 719 31.07 16.47 4.87
N LEU A 720 30.28 15.45 5.22
CA LEU A 720 29.65 15.37 6.54
C LEU A 720 30.67 14.91 7.59
N GLU A 721 31.14 15.82 8.43
CA GLU A 721 32.14 15.54 9.50
C GLU A 721 31.55 14.60 10.57
N GLY A 722 32.39 13.68 11.08
CA GLY A 722 32.01 12.71 12.13
C GLY A 722 31.05 11.62 11.66
N ALA A 723 31.02 11.36 10.34
CA ALA A 723 30.17 10.35 9.72
C ALA A 723 30.91 9.61 8.60
N PRO A 724 31.82 8.67 8.93
CA PRO A 724 32.61 7.97 7.94
C PRO A 724 31.73 7.27 6.91
N VAL A 725 32.14 7.31 5.66
CA VAL A 725 31.44 6.66 4.55
C VAL A 725 31.95 5.25 4.37
N HIS A 726 31.04 4.28 4.40
CA HIS A 726 31.34 2.87 4.15
C HIS A 726 30.63 2.35 2.92
N THR A 727 31.28 1.45 2.16
CA THR A 727 30.60 0.56 1.21
C THR A 727 30.46 -0.82 1.84
N THR A 728 29.24 -1.20 2.15
CA THR A 728 28.95 -2.48 2.81
C THR A 728 29.01 -3.62 1.80
N LEU A 729 29.76 -4.67 2.11
CA LEU A 729 29.83 -5.88 1.29
C LEU A 729 28.67 -6.81 1.64
N PHE A 730 28.54 -7.15 2.92
CA PHE A 730 27.44 -7.97 3.45
C PHE A 730 27.16 -7.68 4.92
N GLN A 731 25.98 -8.06 5.35
CA GLN A 731 25.56 -8.16 6.75
C GLN A 731 24.64 -9.37 6.87
N ASN A 732 25.10 -10.42 7.57
CA ASN A 732 24.44 -11.72 7.65
C ASN A 732 24.17 -12.09 9.10
N TYR A 733 22.97 -12.58 9.39
CA TYR A 733 22.61 -13.16 10.68
C TYR A 733 23.23 -14.55 10.84
N VAL A 734 23.83 -14.84 12.00
CA VAL A 734 24.70 -16.01 12.17
C VAL A 734 23.99 -17.26 12.67
N GLU A 735 22.91 -17.13 13.45
CA GLU A 735 22.20 -18.29 14.05
C GLU A 735 21.57 -19.26 13.03
N ASP A 736 21.29 -18.80 11.82
CA ASP A 736 20.65 -19.62 10.78
C ASP A 736 21.64 -20.48 9.97
N VAL A 737 22.92 -20.45 10.31
CA VAL A 737 23.97 -21.16 9.56
C VAL A 737 24.39 -22.42 10.30
N PRO A 738 24.44 -23.61 9.64
CA PRO A 738 25.05 -24.80 10.24
C PRO A 738 26.44 -24.48 10.76
N GLU A 739 26.82 -25.01 11.96
CA GLU A 739 28.15 -24.86 12.53
C GLU A 739 29.23 -25.38 11.54
N ILE A 740 29.65 -24.56 10.62
CA ILE A 740 30.84 -24.77 9.86
C ILE A 740 31.86 -23.80 10.44
N THR A 741 32.94 -24.36 11.00
CA THR A 741 34.07 -23.60 11.53
C THR A 741 34.76 -22.84 10.40
N PHE A 742 34.45 -21.58 10.26
CA PHE A 742 35.07 -20.70 9.27
C PHE A 742 36.26 -19.97 9.85
N SER A 743 37.36 -19.94 9.11
CA SER A 743 38.27 -18.80 9.19
C SER A 743 37.65 -17.64 8.42
N PRO A 744 37.32 -16.51 9.08
CA PRO A 744 36.64 -15.39 8.41
C PRO A 744 37.50 -14.70 7.34
N TYR A 745 38.82 -14.90 7.41
CA TYR A 745 39.78 -14.39 6.42
C TYR A 745 40.52 -15.55 5.76
N ILE A 746 40.65 -15.51 4.45
CA ILE A 746 41.43 -16.50 3.70
C ILE A 746 42.91 -16.09 3.70
N ASN A 747 43.17 -14.77 3.83
CA ASN A 747 44.54 -14.25 3.94
C ASN A 747 44.62 -13.08 4.96
N ASP A 748 45.84 -12.80 5.41
CA ASP A 748 46.11 -11.75 6.39
C ASP A 748 45.90 -10.32 5.82
N ARG A 749 45.80 -10.16 4.50
CA ARG A 749 45.59 -8.88 3.83
C ARG A 749 44.15 -8.43 3.80
N ARG A 750 43.19 -9.31 4.13
CA ARG A 750 41.74 -9.03 4.13
C ARG A 750 41.17 -8.61 2.76
N ASP A 751 41.77 -9.11 1.68
CA ASP A 751 41.32 -8.89 0.32
C ASP A 751 40.52 -10.10 -0.25
N ILE A 752 40.46 -11.20 0.50
CA ILE A 752 39.59 -12.35 0.24
C ILE A 752 38.81 -12.67 1.53
N ILE A 753 37.49 -12.54 1.48
CA ILE A 753 36.61 -12.83 2.62
C ILE A 753 35.58 -13.84 2.20
N ARG A 754 35.43 -14.89 2.99
CA ARG A 754 34.33 -15.85 2.88
C ARG A 754 33.33 -15.58 4.00
N ASN A 755 32.07 -15.39 3.67
CA ASN A 755 31.03 -15.18 4.64
C ASN A 755 30.36 -16.50 5.11
N CYS A 756 29.51 -16.42 6.11
CA CYS A 756 28.81 -17.58 6.69
C CYS A 756 27.85 -18.29 5.71
N HIS A 757 27.50 -17.72 4.58
CA HIS A 757 26.71 -18.33 3.51
C HIS A 757 27.56 -18.92 2.37
N SER A 758 28.85 -19.09 2.58
CA SER A 758 29.84 -19.63 1.62
C SER A 758 30.04 -18.75 0.36
N GLU A 759 29.61 -17.48 0.40
CA GLU A 759 29.92 -16.51 -0.62
C GLU A 759 31.34 -15.99 -0.40
N VAL A 760 32.09 -15.80 -1.49
CA VAL A 760 33.47 -15.32 -1.44
C VAL A 760 33.59 -13.96 -2.10
N TYR A 761 34.16 -13.02 -1.38
CA TYR A 761 34.39 -11.65 -1.80
C TYR A 761 35.87 -11.47 -2.13
N PHE A 762 36.17 -11.08 -3.37
CA PHE A 762 37.52 -10.74 -3.83
C PHE A 762 37.59 -9.22 -3.99
N ILE A 763 38.35 -8.54 -3.11
CA ILE A 763 38.44 -7.09 -3.02
C ILE A 763 39.73 -6.65 -3.70
N GLN A 764 39.65 -5.67 -4.61
CA GLN A 764 40.79 -5.18 -5.38
C GLN A 764 41.20 -3.78 -4.92
N GLY A 765 42.49 -3.59 -4.61
CA GLY A 765 43.03 -2.28 -4.29
C GLY A 765 42.61 -1.65 -2.96
N ALA A 766 41.83 -2.37 -2.14
CA ALA A 766 41.42 -1.95 -0.82
C ALA A 766 41.47 -3.11 0.19
N GLN A 767 41.30 -2.80 1.46
CA GLN A 767 41.12 -3.79 2.51
C GLN A 767 39.73 -3.60 3.09
N ALA A 768 39.02 -4.68 3.39
CA ALA A 768 37.75 -4.63 4.10
C ALA A 768 37.91 -4.82 5.60
N CYS A 769 37.11 -4.10 6.35
CA CYS A 769 36.84 -4.40 7.75
C CYS A 769 35.85 -5.57 7.82
N HIS A 770 36.17 -6.60 8.60
CA HIS A 770 35.33 -7.77 8.79
C HIS A 770 35.09 -7.99 10.29
N THR A 771 33.85 -8.08 10.71
CA THR A 771 33.47 -8.23 12.12
C THR A 771 32.44 -9.34 12.28
N LYS A 772 32.48 -10.02 13.42
CA LYS A 772 31.46 -10.99 13.83
C LYS A 772 31.18 -10.82 15.32
N GLY A 773 29.93 -10.75 15.72
CA GLY A 773 29.52 -10.61 17.11
C GLY A 773 28.13 -10.01 17.27
N ILE A 774 27.77 -9.75 18.53
CA ILE A 774 26.50 -9.14 18.89
C ILE A 774 26.42 -7.70 18.40
N GLN A 775 25.41 -7.39 17.61
CA GLN A 775 25.04 -6.03 17.20
C GLN A 775 23.86 -5.55 18.02
N GLN A 776 23.93 -4.28 18.45
CA GLN A 776 22.83 -3.57 19.10
C GLN A 776 22.16 -2.66 18.07
N SER A 777 20.85 -2.64 18.06
CA SER A 777 20.05 -1.84 17.15
C SER A 777 18.72 -1.40 17.76
N LEU A 778 17.88 -0.76 16.95
CA LEU A 778 16.51 -0.41 17.29
C LEU A 778 15.54 -1.03 16.30
N HIS A 779 14.40 -1.48 16.83
CA HIS A 779 13.31 -1.98 16.02
C HIS A 779 12.71 -0.85 15.17
N GLU A 780 12.54 -1.08 13.89
CA GLU A 780 12.19 -0.05 12.89
C GLU A 780 10.80 0.60 13.07
N GLU A 781 9.88 -0.07 13.74
CA GLU A 781 8.52 0.45 14.03
C GLU A 781 8.39 1.01 15.44
N THR A 782 9.02 0.37 16.42
CA THR A 782 8.72 0.59 17.83
C THR A 782 9.81 1.35 18.59
N ASP A 783 10.96 1.60 17.93
CA ASP A 783 12.17 2.18 18.54
C ASP A 783 12.71 1.40 19.76
N LYS A 784 12.27 0.17 19.96
CA LYS A 784 12.74 -0.65 21.07
C LYS A 784 14.14 -1.20 20.78
N PRO A 785 15.03 -1.25 21.76
CA PRO A 785 16.32 -1.90 21.62
C PRO A 785 16.17 -3.36 21.18
N THR A 786 16.99 -3.77 20.23
CA THR A 786 17.12 -5.14 19.74
C THR A 786 18.59 -5.53 19.67
N GLU A 787 18.88 -6.82 19.68
CA GLU A 787 20.23 -7.34 19.52
C GLU A 787 20.21 -8.68 18.77
N GLY A 788 21.28 -8.96 18.04
CA GLY A 788 21.48 -10.22 17.32
C GLY A 788 22.93 -10.46 17.00
N GLU A 789 23.30 -11.72 16.74
CA GLU A 789 24.64 -12.06 16.32
C GLU A 789 24.76 -11.95 14.80
N PHE A 790 25.65 -11.09 14.32
CA PHE A 790 25.87 -10.82 12.90
C PHE A 790 27.34 -10.96 12.50
N GLU A 791 27.52 -11.34 11.25
CA GLU A 791 28.76 -11.22 10.50
C GLU A 791 28.61 -10.11 9.47
N LYS A 792 29.55 -9.16 9.43
CA LYS A 792 29.49 -7.97 8.58
C LYS A 792 30.87 -7.62 8.01
N ALA A 793 30.90 -7.22 6.73
CA ALA A 793 32.10 -6.68 6.12
C ALA A 793 31.79 -5.41 5.31
N TYR A 794 32.72 -4.46 5.32
CA TYR A 794 32.62 -3.20 4.59
C TYR A 794 33.99 -2.63 4.23
N ILE A 795 34.03 -1.80 3.19
CA ILE A 795 35.15 -0.98 2.81
C ILE A 795 34.96 0.42 3.39
N GLU A 796 35.92 0.92 4.15
CA GLU A 796 35.91 2.25 4.74
C GLU A 796 36.56 3.25 3.79
N HIS A 797 35.87 4.37 3.49
CA HIS A 797 36.35 5.46 2.64
C HIS A 797 36.89 6.66 3.43
N GLY A 798 36.59 6.73 4.73
CA GLY A 798 36.95 7.80 5.65
C GLY A 798 35.84 8.77 5.98
N ASP A 799 36.14 9.76 6.80
CA ASP A 799 35.18 10.72 7.37
C ASP A 799 34.79 11.80 6.35
N ILE A 800 35.78 12.42 5.71
CA ILE A 800 35.58 13.34 4.58
C ILE A 800 36.15 12.67 3.34
N VAL A 801 35.28 12.37 2.39
CA VAL A 801 35.65 11.60 1.19
C VAL A 801 35.65 12.50 -0.03
N ARG A 802 36.67 12.34 -0.87
CA ARG A 802 36.78 12.94 -2.21
C ARG A 802 37.37 11.92 -3.16
N ASP A 803 36.74 11.71 -4.31
CA ASP A 803 37.13 10.73 -5.34
C ASP A 803 37.37 9.31 -4.78
N GLY A 804 36.52 8.89 -3.82
CA GLY A 804 36.58 7.54 -3.26
C GLY A 804 36.19 6.50 -4.32
N ARG A 805 36.81 5.28 -4.21
CA ARG A 805 36.62 4.20 -5.19
C ARG A 805 36.59 2.85 -4.50
N TYR A 806 35.94 1.87 -5.15
CA TYR A 806 36.05 0.46 -4.79
C TYR A 806 35.87 -0.45 -6.00
N GLU A 807 36.48 -1.62 -5.89
CA GLU A 807 36.30 -2.74 -6.81
C GLU A 807 36.27 -4.03 -6.01
N TYR A 808 35.26 -4.84 -6.22
CA TYR A 808 35.20 -6.19 -5.69
C TYR A 808 34.34 -7.10 -6.58
N MET A 809 34.61 -8.42 -6.47
CA MET A 809 33.79 -9.45 -7.09
C MET A 809 33.23 -10.38 -6.01
N ILE A 810 31.97 -10.76 -6.16
CA ILE A 810 31.35 -11.83 -5.36
C ILE A 810 31.30 -13.09 -6.20
N PHE A 811 31.78 -14.19 -5.63
CA PHE A 811 31.56 -15.54 -6.11
C PHE A 811 30.48 -16.21 -5.25
N MET A 812 29.45 -16.74 -5.89
CA MET A 812 28.29 -17.36 -5.21
C MET A 812 28.21 -18.84 -5.58
N PRO A 813 28.57 -19.77 -4.69
CA PRO A 813 28.48 -21.19 -4.97
C PRO A 813 27.06 -21.60 -5.35
N ALA A 814 26.88 -22.27 -6.48
CA ALA A 814 25.56 -22.68 -6.99
C ALA A 814 25.21 -24.13 -6.64
N ASP A 815 26.18 -25.00 -6.47
CA ASP A 815 26.01 -26.42 -6.18
C ASP A 815 27.09 -26.95 -5.21
N ASN A 816 27.05 -28.24 -4.92
CA ASN A 816 28.00 -28.87 -3.99
C ASN A 816 29.47 -28.81 -4.46
N ASN A 817 29.73 -28.83 -5.77
CA ASN A 817 31.09 -28.71 -6.30
C ASN A 817 31.64 -27.30 -6.11
N ASP A 818 30.82 -26.29 -6.38
CA ASP A 818 31.16 -24.89 -6.15
C ASP A 818 31.38 -24.61 -4.65
N VAL A 819 30.58 -25.24 -3.77
CA VAL A 819 30.75 -25.12 -2.32
C VAL A 819 32.09 -25.74 -1.88
N MET A 820 32.48 -26.89 -2.45
CA MET A 820 33.76 -27.50 -2.17
C MET A 820 34.93 -26.59 -2.59
N PHE A 821 34.84 -25.97 -3.77
CA PHE A 821 35.83 -25.01 -4.25
C PHE A 821 35.89 -23.78 -3.31
N ALA A 822 34.73 -23.24 -2.92
CA ALA A 822 34.68 -22.09 -2.03
C ALA A 822 35.27 -22.37 -0.62
N HIS A 823 35.44 -23.63 -0.23
CA HIS A 823 36.06 -24.05 1.03
C HIS A 823 37.53 -24.49 0.89
N ASP A 824 38.06 -24.53 -0.33
CA ASP A 824 39.48 -24.82 -0.59
C ASP A 824 40.26 -23.49 -0.64
N GLU A 825 40.97 -23.19 0.45
CA GLU A 825 41.73 -21.94 0.57
C GLU A 825 42.84 -21.82 -0.47
N ASN A 826 43.51 -22.95 -0.85
CA ASN A 826 44.52 -22.92 -1.88
C ASN A 826 43.93 -22.65 -3.27
N ALA A 827 42.80 -23.28 -3.57
CA ALA A 827 42.09 -23.05 -4.83
C ALA A 827 41.61 -21.60 -4.94
N LEU A 828 41.11 -21.02 -3.83
CA LEU A 828 40.68 -19.63 -3.83
C LEU A 828 41.84 -18.65 -3.95
N GLU A 829 42.96 -18.92 -3.30
CA GLU A 829 44.19 -18.12 -3.46
C GLU A 829 44.72 -18.15 -4.91
N GLU A 830 44.75 -19.33 -5.58
CA GLU A 830 45.06 -19.43 -6.99
C GLU A 830 44.04 -18.71 -7.90
N TYR A 831 42.77 -18.85 -7.61
CA TYR A 831 41.67 -18.18 -8.34
C TYR A 831 41.77 -16.64 -8.24
N SER A 832 42.19 -16.12 -7.11
CA SER A 832 42.36 -14.68 -6.89
C SER A 832 43.45 -14.04 -7.74
N LYS A 833 44.44 -14.83 -8.20
CA LYS A 833 45.51 -14.38 -9.06
C LYS A 833 45.09 -14.16 -10.51
N ALA A 834 43.97 -14.77 -10.92
CA ALA A 834 43.44 -14.69 -12.27
C ALA A 834 41.90 -14.69 -12.24
N LEU A 835 41.34 -13.64 -11.70
CA LEU A 835 39.87 -13.50 -11.66
C LEU A 835 39.29 -13.55 -13.08
N PRO A 836 38.06 -14.12 -13.25
CA PRO A 836 37.48 -14.37 -14.58
C PRO A 836 36.86 -13.12 -15.22
N TYR A 837 37.39 -11.93 -14.87
CA TYR A 837 36.99 -10.68 -15.46
C TYR A 837 38.13 -9.71 -15.63
N ALA A 838 37.95 -8.71 -16.48
CA ALA A 838 38.82 -7.56 -16.58
C ALA A 838 38.00 -6.26 -16.49
N VAL A 839 38.45 -5.32 -15.69
CA VAL A 839 37.96 -3.95 -15.72
C VAL A 839 38.50 -3.25 -16.95
N LEU A 840 37.60 -2.83 -17.83
CA LEU A 840 37.93 -2.12 -19.08
C LEU A 840 38.02 -0.62 -18.85
N ARG A 841 37.13 -0.10 -18.01
CA ARG A 841 37.10 1.32 -17.57
C ARG A 841 36.55 1.41 -16.15
N HIS A 842 37.10 2.34 -15.38
CA HIS A 842 36.65 2.64 -14.01
C HIS A 842 36.92 4.11 -13.72
N ASP A 843 36.14 4.99 -14.36
CA ASP A 843 36.27 6.44 -14.20
C ASP A 843 34.87 7.07 -14.02
N THR A 844 34.81 8.38 -13.83
CA THR A 844 33.56 9.09 -13.59
C THR A 844 32.58 9.06 -14.79
N SER A 845 33.05 8.76 -16.00
CA SER A 845 32.23 8.73 -17.21
C SER A 845 31.68 7.33 -17.50
N VAL A 846 32.49 6.29 -17.27
CA VAL A 846 32.12 4.91 -17.63
C VAL A 846 32.72 3.91 -16.63
N HIS A 847 31.89 2.98 -16.18
CA HIS A 847 32.31 1.72 -15.58
C HIS A 847 32.13 0.59 -16.61
N GLY A 848 33.16 -0.17 -16.88
CA GLY A 848 33.14 -1.22 -17.92
C GLY A 848 33.88 -2.47 -17.47
N VAL A 849 33.26 -3.61 -17.67
CA VAL A 849 33.79 -4.94 -17.31
C VAL A 849 33.64 -5.90 -18.48
N LYS A 850 34.68 -6.74 -18.69
CA LYS A 850 34.60 -7.89 -19.57
C LYS A 850 34.63 -9.17 -18.74
N ASP A 851 33.61 -9.99 -18.86
CA ASP A 851 33.63 -11.36 -18.35
C ASP A 851 34.41 -12.27 -19.31
N HIS A 852 35.38 -13.04 -18.80
CA HIS A 852 36.23 -13.86 -19.62
C HIS A 852 35.55 -15.17 -20.06
N GLU A 853 34.63 -15.70 -19.28
CA GLU A 853 33.98 -16.97 -19.54
C GLU A 853 32.92 -16.86 -20.64
N SER A 854 32.04 -15.85 -20.54
CA SER A 854 31.02 -15.58 -21.56
C SER A 854 31.51 -14.70 -22.71
N GLY A 855 32.64 -14.04 -22.56
CA GLY A 855 33.15 -13.03 -23.50
C GLY A 855 32.33 -11.75 -23.52
N THR A 856 31.34 -11.62 -22.66
CA THR A 856 30.43 -10.45 -22.60
C THR A 856 31.12 -9.23 -22.01
N ARG A 857 30.91 -8.08 -22.66
CA ARG A 857 31.30 -6.78 -22.13
C ARG A 857 30.08 -6.04 -21.67
N ALA A 858 30.15 -5.41 -20.50
CA ALA A 858 29.06 -4.69 -19.84
C ALA A 858 29.53 -3.33 -19.36
N PHE A 859 28.71 -2.31 -19.55
CA PHE A 859 29.07 -0.91 -19.27
C PHE A 859 27.90 -0.18 -18.63
N ALA A 860 28.23 0.62 -17.60
CA ALA A 860 27.39 1.73 -17.13
C ALA A 860 28.03 3.02 -17.69
N VAL A 861 27.38 3.62 -18.67
CA VAL A 861 27.84 4.84 -19.34
C VAL A 861 27.10 6.02 -18.69
N PHE A 862 27.77 6.67 -17.75
CA PHE A 862 27.18 7.78 -16.98
C PHE A 862 27.20 9.11 -17.76
N GLU A 863 28.20 9.28 -18.64
CA GLU A 863 28.36 10.45 -19.47
C GLU A 863 28.59 10.04 -20.94
N GLU A 864 28.18 10.90 -21.88
CA GLU A 864 28.43 10.69 -23.30
C GLU A 864 29.94 10.61 -23.60
N GLY A 865 30.32 9.81 -24.58
CA GLY A 865 31.71 9.68 -25.02
C GLY A 865 32.09 8.26 -25.46
N SER A 866 33.39 8.03 -25.53
CA SER A 866 33.96 6.72 -25.86
C SER A 866 33.65 5.74 -24.72
N VAL A 867 33.03 4.62 -25.08
CA VAL A 867 32.74 3.51 -24.13
C VAL A 867 33.96 2.58 -24.07
N ASP A 868 34.37 2.05 -25.22
CA ASP A 868 35.58 1.27 -25.42
C ASP A 868 36.14 1.49 -26.85
N SER A 869 37.01 0.62 -27.33
CA SER A 869 37.55 0.69 -28.69
C SER A 869 36.52 0.40 -29.80
N MET A 870 35.35 -0.16 -29.44
CA MET A 870 34.31 -0.57 -30.39
C MET A 870 33.13 0.39 -30.44
N ILE A 871 32.78 1.03 -29.31
CA ILE A 871 31.54 1.78 -29.14
C ILE A 871 31.82 3.20 -28.61
N VAL A 872 31.18 4.17 -29.25
CA VAL A 872 30.98 5.52 -28.73
C VAL A 872 29.50 5.70 -28.43
N SER A 873 29.13 6.19 -27.25
CA SER A 873 27.76 6.53 -26.90
C SER A 873 27.58 8.04 -26.85
N SER A 874 26.58 8.55 -27.59
CA SER A 874 26.19 9.97 -27.56
C SER A 874 25.09 10.25 -26.53
N THR A 875 24.77 9.26 -25.69
CA THR A 875 23.80 9.35 -24.61
C THR A 875 24.24 8.48 -23.44
N PRO A 876 24.04 8.90 -22.18
CA PRO A 876 24.20 8.00 -21.04
C PRO A 876 23.28 6.78 -21.19
N ALA A 877 23.80 5.57 -20.90
CA ALA A 877 23.05 4.33 -21.07
C ALA A 877 23.70 3.16 -20.31
N MET A 878 22.93 2.12 -20.09
CA MET A 878 23.43 0.79 -19.72
C MET A 878 23.61 -0.04 -20.98
N LEU A 879 24.77 -0.65 -21.17
CA LEU A 879 25.11 -1.38 -22.38
C LEU A 879 25.72 -2.73 -22.05
N MET A 880 25.36 -3.75 -22.85
CA MET A 880 26.06 -5.05 -22.84
C MET A 880 26.18 -5.56 -24.27
N TYR A 881 27.31 -6.19 -24.57
CA TYR A 881 27.45 -6.88 -25.86
C TYR A 881 28.38 -8.09 -25.78
N SER A 882 28.14 -9.05 -26.66
CA SER A 882 28.99 -10.19 -26.90
C SER A 882 29.21 -10.37 -28.42
N ILE A 883 30.37 -10.81 -28.82
CA ILE A 883 30.71 -11.09 -30.24
C ILE A 883 31.08 -12.56 -30.37
N GLU A 884 30.40 -13.25 -31.27
CA GLU A 884 30.63 -14.62 -31.64
C GLU A 884 30.88 -14.67 -33.16
N ALA A 885 32.12 -14.94 -33.55
CA ALA A 885 32.58 -14.87 -34.94
C ALA A 885 32.35 -13.47 -35.54
N ASP A 886 31.42 -13.35 -36.51
CA ASP A 886 31.06 -12.11 -37.21
C ASP A 886 29.70 -11.51 -36.71
N GLU A 887 29.09 -12.10 -35.70
CA GLU A 887 27.83 -11.61 -35.11
C GLU A 887 28.03 -10.97 -33.75
N MET A 888 27.34 -9.89 -33.52
CA MET A 888 27.26 -9.18 -32.23
C MET A 888 25.83 -9.22 -31.71
N THR A 889 25.62 -9.71 -30.50
CA THR A 889 24.40 -9.40 -29.76
C THR A 889 24.66 -8.12 -28.94
N LEU A 890 23.83 -7.10 -29.11
CA LEU A 890 23.94 -5.82 -28.43
C LEU A 890 22.65 -5.53 -27.67
N SER A 891 22.80 -5.26 -26.37
CA SER A 891 21.70 -4.90 -25.48
C SER A 891 21.96 -3.50 -24.91
N ALA A 892 20.93 -2.65 -24.94
CA ALA A 892 21.00 -1.27 -24.47
C ALA A 892 19.76 -0.91 -23.66
N SER A 893 19.91 -0.07 -22.65
CA SER A 893 18.79 0.50 -21.87
C SER A 893 19.12 1.94 -21.49
N ASN A 894 18.13 2.82 -21.61
CA ASN A 894 18.20 4.15 -21.00
C ASN A 894 17.39 4.13 -19.71
N PRO A 895 18.00 4.32 -18.54
CA PRO A 895 17.31 4.27 -17.24
C PRO A 895 16.31 5.41 -17.01
N ASP A 896 16.31 6.46 -17.84
CA ASP A 896 15.42 7.60 -17.69
C ASP A 896 13.97 7.20 -18.04
N LEU A 897 13.06 7.34 -17.09
CA LEU A 897 11.62 7.18 -17.33
C LEU A 897 11.01 8.36 -18.10
N ALA A 898 11.73 9.46 -18.20
CA ALA A 898 11.34 10.68 -18.92
C ALA A 898 9.90 11.13 -18.63
N LEU A 899 9.53 11.18 -17.34
CA LEU A 899 8.18 11.59 -16.91
C LEU A 899 7.95 13.11 -17.07
N TYR A 900 9.03 13.87 -17.17
CA TYR A 900 9.01 15.30 -17.52
C TYR A 900 10.32 15.69 -18.21
N GLU A 901 10.25 16.76 -18.99
CA GLU A 901 11.40 17.30 -19.72
C GLU A 901 12.10 18.42 -18.91
N GLY A 902 13.40 18.58 -19.16
CA GLY A 902 14.18 19.66 -18.56
C GLY A 902 14.90 19.25 -17.26
N PRO A 903 15.40 20.26 -16.53
CA PRO A 903 16.11 20.03 -15.28
C PRO A 903 15.20 19.44 -14.21
N SER A 904 15.78 19.02 -13.10
CA SER A 904 15.03 18.56 -11.93
C SER A 904 13.97 19.58 -11.52
N ASP A 905 12.77 19.11 -11.13
CA ASP A 905 11.68 19.96 -10.61
C ASP A 905 11.87 20.30 -9.12
N GLU A 906 13.04 20.01 -8.56
CA GLU A 906 13.35 20.30 -7.17
C GLU A 906 13.32 21.81 -6.89
N LYS A 907 12.87 22.15 -5.69
CA LYS A 907 12.89 23.53 -5.17
C LYS A 907 13.97 23.63 -4.12
N PHE A 908 14.54 24.83 -4.03
CA PHE A 908 15.62 25.13 -3.10
C PHE A 908 15.22 26.28 -2.20
N ASP A 909 15.69 26.27 -0.94
CA ASP A 909 15.50 27.36 0.00
C ASP A 909 16.50 28.51 -0.27
N ALA A 910 16.46 29.51 0.60
CA ALA A 910 17.34 30.68 0.47
C ALA A 910 18.84 30.36 0.65
N ASP A 911 19.17 29.27 1.31
CA ASP A 911 20.52 28.79 1.55
C ASP A 911 20.99 27.81 0.48
N GLY A 912 20.16 27.55 -0.53
CA GLY A 912 20.46 26.67 -1.65
C GLY A 912 20.30 25.18 -1.33
N LYS A 913 19.62 24.85 -0.23
CA LYS A 913 19.28 23.46 0.11
C LYS A 913 17.98 23.05 -0.57
N ARG A 914 17.95 21.82 -1.05
CA ARG A 914 16.79 21.21 -1.66
C ARG A 914 15.65 21.03 -0.64
N ILE A 915 14.45 21.51 -0.97
CA ILE A 915 13.27 21.42 -0.12
C ILE A 915 12.62 20.05 -0.31
N GLU A 916 12.33 19.36 0.79
CA GLU A 916 11.51 18.16 0.76
C GLU A 916 10.11 18.46 0.23
N ARG A 917 9.65 17.66 -0.73
CA ARG A 917 8.32 17.78 -1.33
C ARG A 917 7.67 16.42 -1.46
N SER A 918 6.37 16.35 -1.19
CA SER A 918 5.60 15.13 -1.43
C SER A 918 5.60 14.74 -2.91
N ILE A 919 5.80 13.46 -3.19
CA ILE A 919 5.69 12.94 -4.56
C ILE A 919 4.27 13.12 -5.12
N TYR A 920 3.24 13.08 -4.28
CA TYR A 920 1.85 13.24 -4.72
C TYR A 920 1.49 14.67 -5.13
N GLY A 921 2.23 15.66 -4.67
CA GLY A 921 2.07 17.07 -5.05
C GLY A 921 2.82 17.47 -6.32
N ARG A 922 3.51 16.54 -6.99
CA ARG A 922 4.29 16.82 -8.20
C ARG A 922 3.42 16.69 -9.45
N GLU A 923 3.44 17.70 -10.32
CA GLU A 923 2.57 17.78 -11.51
C GLU A 923 2.78 16.64 -12.50
N TRP A 924 4.00 16.12 -12.61
CA TRP A 924 4.39 15.08 -13.55
C TRP A 924 4.07 13.64 -13.11
N VAL A 925 3.63 13.43 -11.88
CA VAL A 925 3.53 12.10 -11.26
C VAL A 925 2.55 11.15 -11.97
N ASP A 926 1.60 11.69 -12.72
CA ASP A 926 0.64 10.92 -13.52
C ASP A 926 0.91 10.98 -15.03
N ASN A 927 2.05 11.56 -15.43
CA ASN A 927 2.45 11.59 -16.83
C ASN A 927 2.81 10.19 -17.35
N PRO A 928 2.59 9.91 -18.64
CA PRO A 928 3.18 8.72 -19.28
C PRO A 928 4.69 8.85 -19.36
N CYS A 929 5.40 7.73 -19.42
CA CYS A 929 6.82 7.75 -19.72
C CYS A 929 7.07 8.34 -21.11
N GLY A 930 8.04 9.25 -21.21
CA GLY A 930 8.49 9.81 -22.45
C GLY A 930 9.23 8.79 -23.33
N VAL A 931 9.54 9.21 -24.53
CA VAL A 931 10.46 8.47 -25.42
C VAL A 931 11.88 8.88 -25.08
N THR A 932 12.75 7.89 -24.86
CA THR A 932 14.18 8.09 -24.72
C THR A 932 14.91 7.56 -25.96
N TYR A 933 16.06 8.15 -26.26
CA TYR A 933 16.89 7.70 -27.37
C TYR A 933 18.24 7.22 -26.83
N ILE A 934 18.77 6.14 -27.47
CA ILE A 934 20.12 5.67 -27.20
C ILE A 934 20.84 5.69 -28.55
N THR A 935 21.84 6.53 -28.65
CA THR A 935 22.63 6.71 -29.89
C THR A 935 24.01 6.13 -29.68
N LEU A 936 24.33 5.08 -30.45
CA LEU A 936 25.60 4.35 -30.39
C LEU A 936 26.27 4.39 -31.77
N THR A 937 27.57 4.68 -31.78
CA THR A 937 28.40 4.58 -33.00
C THR A 937 29.39 3.42 -32.80
N LEU A 938 29.27 2.44 -33.67
CA LEU A 938 30.08 1.21 -33.66
C LEU A 938 31.22 1.33 -34.67
N GLU A 939 32.39 0.91 -34.32
CA GLU A 939 33.51 0.73 -35.26
C GLU A 939 33.21 -0.45 -36.23
N GLY A 940 33.33 -0.23 -37.52
CA GLY A 940 32.98 -1.19 -38.55
C GLY A 940 31.59 -1.02 -39.13
N LEU A 941 31.32 -1.76 -40.19
CA LEU A 941 30.01 -1.83 -40.82
C LEU A 941 29.24 -3.03 -40.29
N TRP A 942 28.03 -2.76 -39.81
CA TRP A 942 27.19 -3.76 -39.19
C TRP A 942 25.76 -3.65 -39.72
N ASP A 943 25.17 -4.80 -40.07
CA ASP A 943 23.78 -4.91 -40.49
C ASP A 943 22.95 -5.59 -39.39
N ILE A 944 21.72 -5.11 -39.14
CA ILE A 944 20.79 -5.72 -38.22
C ILE A 944 20.25 -7.01 -38.85
N VAL A 945 20.52 -8.16 -38.23
CA VAL A 945 19.99 -9.46 -38.65
C VAL A 945 18.77 -9.90 -37.84
N GLU A 946 18.64 -9.43 -36.61
CA GLU A 946 17.50 -9.67 -35.73
C GLU A 946 17.23 -8.44 -34.85
N GLY A 947 16.04 -7.89 -34.99
CA GLY A 947 15.68 -6.64 -34.29
C GLY A 947 14.84 -6.85 -33.02
N ASN A 948 14.36 -8.06 -32.76
CA ASN A 948 13.58 -8.47 -31.59
C ASN A 948 12.42 -7.51 -31.20
N GLY A 949 11.85 -6.82 -32.23
CA GLY A 949 10.79 -5.83 -31.99
C GLY A 949 11.26 -4.47 -31.51
N CYS A 950 12.58 -4.22 -31.44
CA CYS A 950 13.14 -2.92 -31.09
C CYS A 950 12.86 -1.87 -32.20
N ASP A 951 12.53 -0.65 -31.79
CA ASP A 951 12.45 0.50 -32.70
C ASP A 951 13.85 1.12 -32.82
N VAL A 952 14.62 0.64 -33.84
CA VAL A 952 16.00 1.04 -34.05
C VAL A 952 16.22 1.44 -35.50
N THR A 953 16.91 2.56 -35.71
CA THR A 953 17.36 3.01 -37.03
C THR A 953 18.87 2.90 -37.12
N THR A 954 19.36 2.62 -38.34
CA THR A 954 20.79 2.45 -38.61
C THR A 954 21.22 3.39 -39.71
N SER A 955 22.43 3.91 -39.60
CA SER A 955 23.10 4.64 -40.67
C SER A 955 24.59 4.26 -40.71
N GLN A 956 25.16 4.15 -41.92
CA GLN A 956 26.56 3.76 -42.10
C GLN A 956 27.32 4.89 -42.79
N ASN A 957 28.46 5.26 -42.26
CA ASN A 957 29.36 6.25 -42.81
C ASN A 957 30.83 5.99 -42.36
N ASN A 958 31.81 6.22 -43.27
CA ASN A 958 33.23 6.14 -42.99
C ASN A 958 33.70 4.93 -42.18
N ARG A 959 33.20 3.71 -42.48
CA ARG A 959 33.46 2.49 -41.76
C ARG A 959 32.87 2.39 -40.37
N GLN A 960 31.89 3.20 -40.06
CA GLN A 960 31.20 3.16 -38.80
C GLN A 960 29.70 2.93 -39.03
N THR A 961 29.06 2.33 -38.05
CA THR A 961 27.60 2.14 -37.99
C THR A 961 27.03 2.89 -36.82
N THR A 962 26.14 3.80 -37.07
CA THR A 962 25.38 4.48 -36.00
C THR A 962 24.01 3.82 -35.84
N LEU A 963 23.67 3.46 -34.61
CA LEU A 963 22.39 2.91 -34.20
C LEU A 963 21.66 3.94 -33.31
N VAL A 964 20.41 4.17 -33.59
CA VAL A 964 19.55 5.02 -32.75
C VAL A 964 18.35 4.18 -32.32
N PHE A 965 18.35 3.76 -31.07
CA PHE A 965 17.23 3.08 -30.44
C PHE A 965 16.24 4.12 -29.90
N LYS A 966 14.94 3.83 -30.08
CA LYS A 966 13.86 4.58 -29.49
C LYS A 966 13.20 3.68 -28.44
N SER A 967 13.41 4.02 -27.17
CA SER A 967 13.00 3.21 -26.03
C SER A 967 12.04 3.94 -25.09
N ARG A 968 11.40 3.22 -24.20
CA ARG A 968 10.53 3.73 -23.13
C ARG A 968 10.59 2.82 -21.91
N GLU A 969 10.21 3.36 -20.75
CA GLU A 969 10.00 2.61 -19.50
C GLU A 969 11.28 1.91 -18.99
N ALA A 970 12.45 2.46 -19.31
CA ALA A 970 13.76 1.92 -18.94
C ALA A 970 13.94 0.43 -19.31
N ARG A 971 13.30 -0.03 -20.39
CA ARG A 971 13.39 -1.42 -20.84
C ARG A 971 14.70 -1.69 -21.58
N THR A 972 15.08 -2.96 -21.62
CA THR A 972 16.19 -3.42 -22.45
C THR A 972 15.75 -3.54 -23.91
N GLU A 973 16.53 -2.91 -24.80
CA GLU A 973 16.46 -3.10 -26.25
C GLU A 973 17.62 -4.02 -26.65
N GLU A 974 17.34 -5.17 -27.24
CA GLU A 974 18.34 -6.15 -27.64
C GLU A 974 18.21 -6.50 -29.13
N ILE A 975 19.34 -6.37 -29.87
CA ILE A 975 19.41 -6.68 -31.28
C ILE A 975 20.60 -7.57 -31.61
N LYS A 976 20.53 -8.24 -32.74
CA LYS A 976 21.63 -9.01 -33.31
C LYS A 976 22.14 -8.34 -34.57
N LEU A 977 23.44 -8.15 -34.64
CA LEU A 977 24.14 -7.51 -35.75
C LEU A 977 25.09 -8.49 -36.40
N ARG A 978 25.30 -8.35 -37.70
CA ARG A 978 26.37 -9.08 -38.44
C ARG A 978 27.33 -8.11 -39.08
N ARG A 979 28.62 -8.40 -38.96
CA ARG A 979 29.65 -7.56 -39.57
C ARG A 979 29.64 -7.75 -41.09
N THR A 980 29.57 -6.62 -41.80
CA THR A 980 29.61 -6.62 -43.25
C THR A 980 31.09 -6.68 -43.70
N SER A 981 31.43 -7.66 -44.51
CA SER A 981 32.75 -7.69 -45.16
C SER A 981 32.86 -6.53 -46.14
N LEU A 982 33.95 -5.73 -46.08
CA LEU A 982 34.26 -4.66 -47.02
C LEU A 982 34.55 -5.21 -48.41
#